data_fcc920c47aa946ce34ca988e8c4566af
#
_entry.id   fcc920c47aa946ce34ca988e8c4566af
#
_cell.length_a   1.000
_cell.length_b   1.000
_cell.length_c   1.000
_cell.angle_alpha   90.00
_cell.angle_beta   90.00
_cell.angle_gamma   90.00
#
_symmetry.space_group_name_H-M   'P 1'
#
loop_
_entity.id
_entity.type
_entity.pdbx_description
1 polymer ?
#
loop_
_entity_poly.entity_id
_entity_poly.type
_entity_poly.pdbx_seq_one_letter_code
_entity_poly.pdbx_strand_id
1 'polypeptide(L)'
;MKYLKLTNNLALRCFSVCLFAVLSLTISAKEYKYSSVAGDMMQTRIYTLDNGLKVYLSVNKEKPRIQTFIAVRTGSKNDPAETTGLAHYLEHLMFKGTSRFGVTDAAAEAPLLADIEKRYEEYRLIKDPELRKQKYHEIDSVSQVAAQYFIPNEYDKLMASIGAEGTNAFTSNDVTCYTEDIPSNEIENWAKIQSDRFQNMVIRGFHTELEAVYEEYNIGIAQDSRKLWEAMSKMLYPTHPYGTQTTIGTQEHLKNPSIVNIKNYFNKWYRPNNVAICMAGDLNPDETITIIDRYFGEWKPGKDVRQPEFPALKPITAPRDTTIYGLEAETLWMGWRFDRGNSLQIDTLNIIGSMLNNGTAGLIDLDINNQMKMLGAWAGSESLRDHSSFIMAGTPKEGQTLDEVRTLLLAEVEKLKNGDFSDDLLPSIINNAKLEYFTSLESNRNRANLFVETYINEIPWEQQVGYLDRISGITKEQVVDFARRHFGQNYVMVLKRQGEDKTLKKIDKPQITPIPTNRDLMSQFVKDIQNSNVKPIQPRFVDFQRDLTFGKTKKQLPYIYVKNTENGRFTLSFYYDFGNESDLRYGYAKEYLDYLGTNKYTNEQLKQQFYKLACNYSISVGARQLSVSLNGLAENMPQALTLLEHLLQNAKVDNDAWQQLVALEEKSRNDAKLNQQQNFSRLVQYGIYGPYNPSRHDLSIAQLRQQDPQELLSLLKNLSKYDHTLLYYGPLSEQELAKVVTKAHKTGKKLMAVPEGKHYTMQATPQNEILLAPYDAKNIYMRMIHNEQRPWQPQEAAVKALFNEYYGGGMNTIVFQELREARGLAYNAFAAYMEPSYKDQKEYFFTHIITQNDKMMDCVRQFHQILDTIPESETAFRIAKDALTKRLQSQRTTKFSLINAWLSAKRMGIDYDINKNIYAALPALQLSDIVRFEQQQMASKPYRYVILGDEKELDMKSLEQIAPIRRLSTEEIFGY
;
A
#
# COMPACT_ATOMS: atom_id res chain seq x y z
N MET A 1 -19.15 67.76 53.69
CA MET A 1 -17.76 67.40 53.36
C MET A 1 -17.31 66.00 53.84
N LYS A 2 -18.09 65.20 54.57
CA LYS A 2 -17.71 63.85 55.00
C LYS A 2 -18.20 62.71 54.09
N TYR A 3 -19.18 63.03 53.24
CA TYR A 3 -19.72 62.03 52.31
C TYR A 3 -18.98 61.88 50.98
N LEU A 4 -18.16 62.92 50.60
CA LEU A 4 -17.38 62.83 49.34
C LEU A 4 -16.03 62.05 49.48
N LYS A 5 -15.53 61.75 50.68
CA LYS A 5 -14.31 61.02 50.93
C LYS A 5 -14.50 59.49 50.98
N LEU A 6 -15.75 59.04 51.25
CA LEU A 6 -16.04 57.61 51.30
C LEU A 6 -16.25 57.02 49.89
N THR A 7 -16.82 57.79 48.96
CA THR A 7 -17.08 57.30 47.60
C THR A 7 -15.82 57.19 46.75
N ASN A 8 -14.82 58.09 46.98
CA ASN A 8 -13.55 57.99 46.22
C ASN A 8 -12.63 56.82 46.67
N ASN A 9 -12.72 56.38 47.96
CA ASN A 9 -11.97 55.24 48.41
C ASN A 9 -12.60 53.86 47.97
N LEU A 10 -13.90 53.81 47.74
CA LEU A 10 -14.54 52.61 47.21
C LEU A 10 -14.29 52.45 45.70
N ALA A 11 -14.33 53.54 44.93
CA ALA A 11 -14.06 53.55 43.52
C ALA A 11 -12.60 53.20 43.21
N LEU A 12 -11.63 53.68 44.04
CA LEU A 12 -10.21 53.35 43.87
C LEU A 12 -9.89 51.89 44.26
N ARG A 13 -10.58 51.32 45.26
CA ARG A 13 -10.45 49.92 45.64
C ARG A 13 -11.10 49.00 44.63
N CYS A 14 -12.25 49.33 44.06
CA CYS A 14 -12.85 48.56 42.96
C CYS A 14 -11.99 48.65 41.69
N PHE A 15 -11.40 49.79 41.37
CA PHE A 15 -10.51 49.95 40.22
C PHE A 15 -9.18 49.17 40.42
N SER A 16 -8.60 49.13 41.62
CA SER A 16 -7.42 48.30 41.92
C SER A 16 -7.72 46.80 41.91
N VAL A 17 -8.90 46.34 42.38
CA VAL A 17 -9.29 44.93 42.32
C VAL A 17 -9.62 44.50 40.89
N CYS A 18 -10.24 45.35 40.08
CA CYS A 18 -10.48 45.07 38.66
C CYS A 18 -9.15 45.14 37.87
N LEU A 19 -8.19 46.00 38.19
CA LEU A 19 -6.88 46.05 37.54
C LEU A 19 -6.02 44.81 37.91
N PHE A 20 -6.08 44.33 39.17
CA PHE A 20 -5.45 43.07 39.59
C PHE A 20 -6.14 41.86 39.01
N ALA A 21 -7.46 41.87 38.84
CA ALA A 21 -8.19 40.79 38.18
C ALA A 21 -7.98 40.74 36.66
N VAL A 22 -7.72 41.88 36.02
CA VAL A 22 -7.33 41.96 34.59
C VAL A 22 -5.85 41.62 34.36
N LEU A 23 -4.98 41.87 35.33
CA LEU A 23 -3.57 41.49 35.25
C LEU A 23 -3.28 40.02 35.62
N SER A 24 -4.25 39.32 36.25
CA SER A 24 -4.13 37.87 36.51
C SER A 24 -4.72 36.97 35.42
N LEU A 25 -5.18 37.52 34.32
CA LEU A 25 -5.71 36.80 33.15
C LEU A 25 -4.84 36.91 31.90
N THR A 26 -3.59 37.37 32.02
CA THR A 26 -2.60 37.01 31.02
C THR A 26 -2.18 35.57 31.28
N ILE A 27 -2.99 34.62 30.83
CA ILE A 27 -2.51 33.28 30.55
C ILE A 27 -1.37 33.50 29.56
N SER A 28 -0.14 33.47 30.04
CA SER A 28 1.03 33.43 29.18
C SER A 28 0.87 32.17 28.32
N ALA A 29 0.50 32.34 27.08
CA ALA A 29 0.45 31.22 26.16
C ALA A 29 1.82 30.51 26.21
N LYS A 30 1.85 29.21 26.48
CA LYS A 30 3.08 28.41 26.50
C LYS A 30 3.76 28.58 25.15
N GLU A 31 4.98 29.13 25.16
CA GLU A 31 5.80 29.24 23.95
C GLU A 31 6.50 27.91 23.70
N TYR A 32 6.23 27.30 22.55
CA TYR A 32 6.84 26.04 22.15
C TYR A 32 8.10 26.30 21.33
N LYS A 33 9.24 25.88 21.84
CA LYS A 33 10.52 25.93 21.11
C LYS A 33 10.57 24.75 20.12
N TYR A 34 11.07 25.02 18.91
CA TYR A 34 11.31 24.01 17.89
C TYR A 34 12.70 24.19 17.28
N SER A 35 13.24 23.11 16.74
CA SER A 35 14.39 23.14 15.85
C SER A 35 13.92 23.14 14.39
N SER A 36 14.66 23.83 13.54
CA SER A 36 14.49 23.84 12.09
C SER A 36 15.87 23.94 11.44
N VAL A 37 15.98 23.52 10.19
CA VAL A 37 17.23 23.52 9.43
C VAL A 37 17.11 24.47 8.25
N ALA A 38 18.10 25.35 8.07
CA ALA A 38 18.13 26.24 6.91
C ALA A 38 18.25 25.43 5.61
N GLY A 39 17.48 25.78 4.60
CA GLY A 39 17.45 25.06 3.33
C GLY A 39 16.52 23.85 3.31
N ASP A 40 15.86 23.52 4.42
CA ASP A 40 14.84 22.46 4.45
C ASP A 40 13.64 22.85 3.57
N MET A 41 13.45 22.12 2.50
CA MET A 41 12.35 22.32 1.53
C MET A 41 10.97 22.05 2.12
N MET A 42 10.89 21.19 3.14
CA MET A 42 9.64 20.88 3.83
C MET A 42 9.32 21.90 4.92
N GLN A 43 10.25 22.83 5.24
CA GLN A 43 10.14 23.80 6.31
C GLN A 43 9.74 23.15 7.65
N THR A 44 10.37 22.03 7.94
CA THR A 44 10.03 21.19 9.09
C THR A 44 10.25 21.92 10.40
N ARG A 45 9.27 21.81 11.30
CA ARG A 45 9.41 22.18 12.69
C ARG A 45 9.44 20.93 13.56
N ILE A 46 10.50 20.77 14.36
CA ILE A 46 10.68 19.64 15.25
C ILE A 46 10.59 20.13 16.69
N TYR A 47 9.55 19.69 17.39
CA TYR A 47 9.33 20.01 18.80
C TYR A 47 9.72 18.81 19.66
N THR A 48 10.11 19.11 20.90
CA THR A 48 10.26 18.11 21.95
C THR A 48 9.49 18.61 23.16
N LEU A 49 8.44 17.92 23.55
CA LEU A 49 7.63 18.25 24.72
C LEU A 49 8.41 17.95 26.03
N ASP A 50 7.94 18.50 27.14
CA ASP A 50 8.58 18.36 28.46
C ASP A 50 8.69 16.88 28.92
N ASN A 51 7.80 16.01 28.42
CA ASN A 51 7.81 14.57 28.68
C ASN A 51 8.67 13.76 27.69
N GLY A 52 9.38 14.44 26.77
CA GLY A 52 10.27 13.83 25.79
C GLY A 52 9.63 13.40 24.47
N LEU A 53 8.30 13.59 24.29
CA LEU A 53 7.62 13.30 23.03
C LEU A 53 8.15 14.21 21.92
N LYS A 54 8.56 13.62 20.81
CA LYS A 54 8.97 14.37 19.61
C LYS A 54 7.80 14.56 18.67
N VAL A 55 7.71 15.76 18.08
CA VAL A 55 6.65 16.11 17.12
C VAL A 55 7.29 16.76 15.90
N TYR A 56 7.12 16.13 14.74
CA TYR A 56 7.60 16.61 13.44
C TYR A 56 6.42 17.13 12.64
N LEU A 57 6.47 18.38 12.19
CA LEU A 57 5.41 19.04 11.44
C LEU A 57 5.92 19.62 10.14
N SER A 58 5.23 19.31 9.01
CA SER A 58 5.46 19.93 7.71
C SER A 58 4.15 20.40 7.09
N VAL A 59 4.11 21.63 6.60
CA VAL A 59 2.92 22.23 6.01
C VAL A 59 2.86 21.93 4.52
N ASN A 60 1.72 21.39 4.05
CA ASN A 60 1.38 21.26 2.64
C ASN A 60 -0.12 21.46 2.45
N LYS A 61 -0.52 22.58 1.85
CA LYS A 61 -1.92 23.00 1.72
C LYS A 61 -2.61 22.55 0.42
N GLU A 62 -2.05 21.62 -0.31
CA GLU A 62 -2.62 21.13 -1.58
C GLU A 62 -4.03 20.53 -1.37
N LYS A 63 -4.21 19.79 -0.29
CA LYS A 63 -5.48 19.17 0.10
C LYS A 63 -5.77 19.47 1.56
N PRO A 64 -7.04 19.70 1.96
CA PRO A 64 -7.39 19.96 3.37
C PRO A 64 -7.36 18.64 4.20
N ARG A 65 -6.24 17.94 4.15
CA ARG A 65 -5.99 16.68 4.85
C ARG A 65 -4.60 16.67 5.46
N ILE A 66 -4.41 15.88 6.48
CA ILE A 66 -3.16 15.69 7.21
C ILE A 66 -2.86 14.20 7.28
N GLN A 67 -1.71 13.80 6.74
CA GLN A 67 -1.15 12.48 6.99
C GLN A 67 -0.49 12.46 8.36
N THR A 68 -0.83 11.48 9.16
CA THR A 68 -0.28 11.27 10.51
C THR A 68 0.42 9.93 10.61
N PHE A 69 1.53 9.90 11.35
CA PHE A 69 2.17 8.69 11.85
C PHE A 69 2.49 8.88 13.33
N ILE A 70 2.22 7.86 14.14
CA ILE A 70 2.73 7.74 15.49
C ILE A 70 3.72 6.58 15.49
N ALA A 71 5.00 6.90 15.53
CA ALA A 71 6.09 5.95 15.45
C ALA A 71 6.66 5.63 16.84
N VAL A 72 6.55 4.38 17.24
CA VAL A 72 7.18 3.87 18.46
C VAL A 72 8.51 3.24 18.07
N ARG A 73 9.62 3.66 18.71
CA ARG A 73 10.96 3.13 18.44
C ARG A 73 11.13 1.77 19.13
N THR A 74 10.36 0.81 18.66
CA THR A 74 10.40 -0.60 19.09
C THR A 74 9.74 -1.48 18.03
N GLY A 75 10.27 -2.66 17.82
CA GLY A 75 9.76 -3.63 16.88
C GLY A 75 10.17 -5.06 17.30
N SER A 76 10.12 -6.00 16.38
CA SER A 76 10.37 -7.42 16.67
C SER A 76 11.74 -7.71 17.24
N LYS A 77 12.77 -6.88 16.99
CA LYS A 77 14.09 -7.06 17.61
C LYS A 77 14.06 -6.90 19.13
N ASN A 78 13.07 -6.21 19.68
CA ASN A 78 12.91 -5.94 21.09
C ASN A 78 12.04 -6.99 21.79
N ASP A 79 11.51 -7.97 21.07
CA ASP A 79 10.76 -9.08 21.64
C ASP A 79 11.67 -9.91 22.56
N PRO A 80 11.17 -10.40 23.71
CA PRO A 80 11.88 -11.42 24.46
C PRO A 80 12.10 -12.66 23.59
N ALA A 81 13.31 -13.24 23.64
CA ALA A 81 13.68 -14.37 22.78
C ALA A 81 12.78 -15.59 22.96
N GLU A 82 12.17 -15.73 24.13
CA GLU A 82 11.24 -16.79 24.51
C GLU A 82 9.77 -16.53 24.15
N THR A 83 9.44 -15.32 23.62
CA THR A 83 8.08 -14.93 23.23
C THR A 83 8.11 -13.97 22.03
N THR A 84 8.68 -14.41 20.91
CA THR A 84 8.73 -13.61 19.67
C THR A 84 7.36 -13.43 19.00
N GLY A 85 7.19 -12.38 18.22
CA GLY A 85 5.92 -11.98 17.61
C GLY A 85 5.08 -11.06 18.51
N LEU A 86 5.63 -10.66 19.63
CA LEU A 86 4.92 -9.91 20.65
C LEU A 86 4.68 -8.46 20.24
N ALA A 87 5.66 -7.83 19.61
CA ALA A 87 5.51 -6.46 19.06
C ALA A 87 4.36 -6.37 18.05
N HIS A 88 4.28 -7.33 17.13
CA HIS A 88 3.25 -7.41 16.11
C HIS A 88 1.88 -7.72 16.73
N TYR A 89 1.82 -8.66 17.67
CA TYR A 89 0.55 -8.96 18.32
C TYR A 89 0.03 -7.79 19.18
N LEU A 90 0.92 -7.04 19.82
CA LEU A 90 0.55 -5.81 20.53
C LEU A 90 -0.01 -4.75 19.55
N GLU A 91 0.56 -4.65 18.35
CA GLU A 91 0.02 -3.76 17.31
C GLU A 91 -1.46 -4.04 17.07
N HIS A 92 -1.85 -5.30 16.86
CA HIS A 92 -3.25 -5.72 16.70
C HIS A 92 -4.11 -5.35 17.92
N LEU A 93 -3.59 -5.60 19.12
CA LEU A 93 -4.32 -5.32 20.36
C LEU A 93 -4.55 -3.83 20.61
N MET A 94 -3.72 -2.97 20.05
CA MET A 94 -3.90 -1.51 20.11
C MET A 94 -5.17 -1.01 19.39
N PHE A 95 -5.80 -1.83 18.54
CA PHE A 95 -7.08 -1.52 17.89
C PHE A 95 -8.30 -1.93 18.72
N LYS A 96 -8.12 -2.63 19.84
CA LYS A 96 -9.23 -3.20 20.63
C LYS A 96 -9.81 -2.26 21.69
N GLY A 97 -9.24 -1.05 21.81
CA GLY A 97 -9.77 0.02 22.64
C GLY A 97 -9.06 0.25 23.97
N THR A 98 -9.67 1.06 24.80
CA THR A 98 -9.14 1.56 26.07
C THR A 98 -10.13 1.32 27.22
N SER A 99 -9.87 1.87 28.39
CA SER A 99 -10.86 1.91 29.47
C SER A 99 -12.05 2.83 29.19
N ARG A 100 -12.00 3.66 28.10
CA ARG A 100 -13.02 4.65 27.77
C ARG A 100 -13.83 4.34 26.52
N PHE A 101 -13.22 3.61 25.57
CA PHE A 101 -13.88 3.14 24.34
C PHE A 101 -13.51 1.68 24.07
N GLY A 102 -14.29 1.00 23.23
CA GLY A 102 -14.22 -0.45 23.02
C GLY A 102 -14.92 -1.25 24.12
N VAL A 103 -15.63 -0.60 25.01
CA VAL A 103 -16.27 -1.24 26.17
C VAL A 103 -17.53 -0.49 26.63
N THR A 104 -18.53 -1.24 27.10
CA THR A 104 -19.75 -0.68 27.68
C THR A 104 -19.61 -0.39 29.18
N ASP A 105 -18.90 -1.26 29.91
CA ASP A 105 -18.64 -1.13 31.35
C ASP A 105 -17.23 -1.69 31.66
N ALA A 106 -16.25 -0.82 31.74
CA ALA A 106 -14.87 -1.17 32.02
C ALA A 106 -14.65 -1.74 33.44
N ALA A 107 -15.46 -1.34 34.39
CA ALA A 107 -15.36 -1.83 35.78
C ALA A 107 -15.87 -3.28 35.91
N ALA A 108 -16.95 -3.63 35.23
CA ALA A 108 -17.45 -4.99 35.15
C ALA A 108 -16.56 -5.92 34.29
N GLU A 109 -15.92 -5.41 33.25
CA GLU A 109 -15.02 -6.16 32.39
C GLU A 109 -13.67 -6.49 33.08
N ALA A 110 -13.10 -5.56 33.85
CA ALA A 110 -11.72 -5.67 34.39
C ALA A 110 -11.44 -6.98 35.17
N PRO A 111 -12.29 -7.50 36.05
CA PRO A 111 -12.02 -8.75 36.74
C PRO A 111 -12.02 -9.97 35.80
N LEU A 112 -12.81 -9.96 34.73
CA LEU A 112 -12.83 -11.00 33.71
C LEU A 112 -11.53 -11.02 32.89
N LEU A 113 -11.04 -9.84 32.49
CA LEU A 113 -9.74 -9.72 31.79
C LEU A 113 -8.57 -10.18 32.66
N ALA A 114 -8.62 -9.93 33.98
CA ALA A 114 -7.62 -10.42 34.93
C ALA A 114 -7.66 -11.96 35.08
N ASP A 115 -8.85 -12.58 35.05
CA ASP A 115 -8.99 -14.04 35.05
C ASP A 115 -8.50 -14.67 33.73
N ILE A 116 -8.80 -14.06 32.59
CA ILE A 116 -8.29 -14.49 31.27
C ILE A 116 -6.76 -14.46 31.27
N GLU A 117 -6.15 -13.37 31.74
CA GLU A 117 -4.69 -13.24 31.85
C GLU A 117 -4.10 -14.37 32.70
N LYS A 118 -4.63 -14.60 33.89
CA LYS A 118 -4.18 -15.68 34.77
C LYS A 118 -4.26 -17.05 34.10
N ARG A 119 -5.37 -17.33 33.41
CA ARG A 119 -5.59 -18.63 32.73
C ARG A 119 -4.64 -18.83 31.55
N TYR A 120 -4.28 -17.78 30.79
CA TYR A 120 -3.28 -17.86 29.75
C TYR A 120 -1.89 -18.14 30.32
N GLU A 121 -1.50 -17.54 31.46
CA GLU A 121 -0.22 -17.83 32.09
C GLU A 121 -0.17 -19.27 32.64
N GLU A 122 -1.28 -19.83 33.12
CA GLU A 122 -1.42 -21.25 33.51
C GLU A 122 -1.33 -22.14 32.25
N TYR A 123 -2.03 -21.80 31.16
CA TYR A 123 -2.07 -22.54 29.89
C TYR A 123 -0.68 -22.77 29.30
N ARG A 124 0.19 -21.77 29.37
CA ARG A 124 1.57 -21.84 28.85
C ARG A 124 2.40 -22.93 29.53
N LEU A 125 2.12 -23.25 30.75
CA LEU A 125 2.88 -24.24 31.54
C LEU A 125 2.40 -25.68 31.31
N ILE A 126 1.23 -25.86 30.73
CA ILE A 126 0.63 -27.18 30.49
C ILE A 126 1.27 -27.79 29.23
N LYS A 127 1.84 -28.99 29.38
CA LYS A 127 2.46 -29.77 28.29
C LYS A 127 1.53 -30.88 27.75
N ASP A 128 0.66 -31.40 28.59
CA ASP A 128 -0.30 -32.44 28.23
C ASP A 128 -1.36 -31.88 27.25
N PRO A 129 -1.56 -32.47 26.07
CA PRO A 129 -2.46 -31.96 25.02
C PRO A 129 -3.92 -31.92 25.47
N GLU A 130 -4.41 -32.89 26.21
CA GLU A 130 -5.81 -32.95 26.64
C GLU A 130 -6.09 -31.91 27.74
N LEU A 131 -5.16 -31.75 28.69
CA LEU A 131 -5.28 -30.68 29.69
C LEU A 131 -5.16 -29.29 29.07
N ARG A 132 -4.35 -29.13 28.03
CA ARG A 132 -4.28 -27.86 27.25
C ARG A 132 -5.60 -27.54 26.57
N LYS A 133 -6.21 -28.54 25.93
CA LYS A 133 -7.51 -28.37 25.26
C LYS A 133 -8.61 -28.01 26.27
N GLN A 134 -8.64 -28.66 27.43
CA GLN A 134 -9.56 -28.32 28.51
C GLN A 134 -9.33 -26.88 29.00
N LYS A 135 -8.08 -26.48 29.27
CA LYS A 135 -7.76 -25.12 29.71
C LYS A 135 -8.13 -24.07 28.66
N TYR A 136 -7.93 -24.37 27.38
CA TYR A 136 -8.33 -23.48 26.29
C TYR A 136 -9.84 -23.27 26.24
N HIS A 137 -10.62 -24.31 26.45
CA HIS A 137 -12.09 -24.23 26.59
C HIS A 137 -12.54 -23.39 27.79
N GLU A 138 -11.83 -23.51 28.93
CA GLU A 138 -12.06 -22.62 30.08
C GLU A 138 -11.79 -21.14 29.73
N ILE A 139 -10.71 -20.85 28.99
CA ILE A 139 -10.39 -19.51 28.53
C ILE A 139 -11.47 -18.99 27.58
N ASP A 140 -11.93 -19.80 26.62
CA ASP A 140 -13.01 -19.46 25.71
C ASP A 140 -14.28 -19.10 26.47
N SER A 141 -14.66 -19.89 27.47
CA SER A 141 -15.84 -19.66 28.29
C SER A 141 -15.83 -18.32 29.03
N VAL A 142 -14.69 -17.97 29.67
CA VAL A 142 -14.54 -16.66 30.35
C VAL A 142 -14.49 -15.52 29.33
N SER A 143 -13.84 -15.75 28.19
CA SER A 143 -13.78 -14.75 27.09
C SER A 143 -15.16 -14.42 26.54
N GLN A 144 -16.08 -15.40 26.46
CA GLN A 144 -17.48 -15.18 26.08
C GLN A 144 -18.24 -14.27 27.08
N VAL A 145 -17.96 -14.41 28.37
CA VAL A 145 -18.57 -13.52 29.39
C VAL A 145 -18.00 -12.10 29.24
N ALA A 146 -16.71 -11.95 29.07
CA ALA A 146 -16.04 -10.65 28.82
C ALA A 146 -16.56 -9.98 27.54
N ALA A 147 -16.79 -10.76 26.47
CA ALA A 147 -17.26 -10.26 25.18
C ALA A 147 -18.64 -9.58 25.24
N GLN A 148 -19.45 -9.81 26.30
CA GLN A 148 -20.72 -9.10 26.48
C GLN A 148 -20.51 -7.60 26.75
N TYR A 149 -19.36 -7.22 27.31
CA TYR A 149 -18.98 -5.81 27.55
C TYR A 149 -18.18 -5.21 26.42
N PHE A 150 -17.55 -6.03 25.56
CA PHE A 150 -16.68 -5.57 24.47
C PHE A 150 -17.50 -5.00 23.30
N ILE A 151 -17.08 -3.87 22.75
CA ILE A 151 -17.59 -3.26 21.52
C ILE A 151 -16.52 -3.42 20.43
N PRO A 152 -16.60 -4.48 19.60
CA PRO A 152 -15.61 -4.73 18.57
C PRO A 152 -15.50 -3.56 17.57
N ASN A 153 -14.28 -3.30 17.10
CA ASN A 153 -13.95 -2.30 16.07
C ASN A 153 -14.42 -0.86 16.41
N GLU A 154 -14.55 -0.53 17.70
CA GLU A 154 -14.98 0.81 18.07
C GLU A 154 -13.91 1.87 17.74
N TYR A 155 -12.63 1.51 17.72
CA TYR A 155 -11.56 2.37 17.22
C TYR A 155 -11.77 2.72 15.74
N ASP A 156 -12.05 1.72 14.89
CA ASP A 156 -12.30 1.96 13.46
C ASP A 156 -13.56 2.80 13.24
N LYS A 157 -14.60 2.60 14.06
CA LYS A 157 -15.80 3.46 14.07
C LYS A 157 -15.46 4.91 14.43
N LEU A 158 -14.56 5.13 15.41
CA LEU A 158 -14.07 6.46 15.76
C LEU A 158 -13.35 7.12 14.60
N MET A 159 -12.38 6.41 13.98
CA MET A 159 -11.61 6.95 12.87
C MET A 159 -12.48 7.21 11.64
N ALA A 160 -13.41 6.31 11.31
CA ALA A 160 -14.38 6.54 10.25
C ALA A 160 -15.26 7.77 10.54
N SER A 161 -15.72 7.94 11.77
CA SER A 161 -16.60 9.05 12.17
C SER A 161 -15.94 10.42 12.05
N ILE A 162 -14.61 10.51 12.13
CA ILE A 162 -13.86 11.74 11.84
C ILE A 162 -13.40 11.85 10.37
N GLY A 163 -13.78 10.90 9.50
CA GLY A 163 -13.43 10.92 8.07
C GLY A 163 -11.99 10.54 7.78
N ALA A 164 -11.34 9.77 8.64
CA ALA A 164 -10.02 9.21 8.40
C ALA A 164 -10.05 8.21 7.25
N GLU A 165 -8.96 8.17 6.49
CA GLU A 165 -8.68 7.20 5.43
C GLU A 165 -7.36 6.49 5.71
N GLY A 166 -7.25 5.25 5.24
CA GLY A 166 -6.00 4.49 5.36
C GLY A 166 -5.58 4.22 6.80
N THR A 167 -6.53 4.15 7.74
CA THR A 167 -6.29 3.73 9.12
C THR A 167 -5.64 2.35 9.12
N ASN A 168 -4.42 2.28 9.60
CA ASN A 168 -3.63 1.05 9.60
C ASN A 168 -2.46 1.16 10.59
N ALA A 169 -1.71 0.07 10.72
CA ALA A 169 -0.44 0.04 11.41
C ALA A 169 0.52 -0.93 10.73
N PHE A 170 1.78 -0.90 11.11
CA PHE A 170 2.77 -1.88 10.69
C PHE A 170 3.85 -2.03 11.76
N THR A 171 4.35 -3.25 11.87
CA THR A 171 5.50 -3.61 12.70
C THR A 171 6.65 -4.11 11.83
N SER A 172 7.85 -3.63 12.11
CA SER A 172 9.09 -4.15 11.52
C SER A 172 10.10 -4.52 12.62
N ASN A 173 11.36 -4.70 12.25
CA ASN A 173 12.41 -5.00 13.22
C ASN A 173 12.60 -3.86 14.26
N ASP A 174 12.49 -2.60 13.84
CA ASP A 174 12.87 -1.41 14.62
C ASP A 174 11.71 -0.49 15.02
N VAL A 175 10.55 -0.67 14.41
CA VAL A 175 9.41 0.24 14.56
C VAL A 175 8.08 -0.50 14.64
N THR A 176 7.19 0.02 15.50
CA THR A 176 5.75 -0.19 15.39
C THR A 176 5.12 1.17 15.13
N CYS A 177 4.40 1.31 14.02
CA CYS A 177 3.92 2.60 13.54
C CYS A 177 2.43 2.54 13.22
N TYR A 178 1.69 3.58 13.63
CA TYR A 178 0.24 3.74 13.42
C TYR A 178 0.01 4.93 12.51
N THR A 179 -0.85 4.78 11.51
CA THR A 179 -1.01 5.78 10.43
C THR A 179 -2.46 6.03 10.07
N GLU A 180 -2.79 7.28 9.82
CA GLU A 180 -4.07 7.74 9.30
C GLU A 180 -3.88 8.98 8.41
N ASP A 181 -4.75 9.14 7.42
CA ASP A 181 -4.96 10.38 6.69
C ASP A 181 -6.29 10.98 7.13
N ILE A 182 -6.24 12.13 7.80
CA ILE A 182 -7.41 12.77 8.43
C ILE A 182 -7.78 14.10 7.75
N PRO A 183 -9.06 14.49 7.73
CA PRO A 183 -9.43 15.86 7.39
C PRO A 183 -8.74 16.88 8.33
N SER A 184 -8.26 17.99 7.79
CA SER A 184 -7.45 18.97 8.55
C SER A 184 -8.18 19.63 9.72
N ASN A 185 -9.51 19.66 9.68
CA ASN A 185 -10.36 20.18 10.76
C ASN A 185 -10.58 19.20 11.91
N GLU A 186 -10.14 17.93 11.78
CA GLU A 186 -10.37 16.86 12.77
C GLU A 186 -9.14 16.57 13.65
N ILE A 187 -8.10 17.39 13.56
CA ILE A 187 -6.85 17.18 14.29
C ILE A 187 -7.04 17.09 15.82
N GLU A 188 -7.97 17.84 16.38
CA GLU A 188 -8.24 17.80 17.84
C GLU A 188 -8.95 16.49 18.24
N ASN A 189 -9.91 16.01 17.44
CA ASN A 189 -10.56 14.72 17.67
C ASN A 189 -9.56 13.58 17.52
N TRP A 190 -8.70 13.62 16.49
CA TRP A 190 -7.61 12.68 16.31
C TRP A 190 -6.68 12.65 17.54
N ALA A 191 -6.27 13.82 18.05
CA ALA A 191 -5.40 13.90 19.23
C ALA A 191 -6.07 13.31 20.49
N LYS A 192 -7.39 13.54 20.69
CA LYS A 192 -8.16 12.93 21.79
C LYS A 192 -8.16 11.41 21.69
N ILE A 193 -8.44 10.85 20.50
CA ILE A 193 -8.53 9.42 20.28
C ILE A 193 -7.16 8.76 20.48
N GLN A 194 -6.12 9.29 19.83
CA GLN A 194 -4.81 8.71 19.90
C GLN A 194 -4.16 8.82 21.27
N SER A 195 -4.33 9.96 21.96
CA SER A 195 -3.79 10.11 23.31
C SER A 195 -4.39 9.11 24.30
N ASP A 196 -5.69 8.86 24.22
CA ASP A 196 -6.35 7.85 25.05
C ASP A 196 -5.86 6.45 24.73
N ARG A 197 -5.72 6.12 23.44
CA ARG A 197 -5.21 4.84 22.92
C ARG A 197 -3.81 4.53 23.45
N PHE A 198 -2.89 5.49 23.38
CA PHE A 198 -1.49 5.31 23.77
C PHE A 198 -1.26 5.36 25.29
N GLN A 199 -2.17 5.99 26.05
CA GLN A 199 -2.05 6.14 27.50
C GLN A 199 -2.88 5.11 28.29
N ASN A 200 -4.05 4.69 27.77
CA ASN A 200 -5.05 3.92 28.50
C ASN A 200 -5.45 2.60 27.81
N MET A 201 -4.60 2.05 26.94
CA MET A 201 -4.84 0.80 26.25
C MET A 201 -5.21 -0.32 27.21
N VAL A 202 -6.20 -1.11 26.85
CA VAL A 202 -6.66 -2.31 27.57
C VAL A 202 -6.60 -3.50 26.63
N ILE A 203 -5.93 -4.57 27.04
CA ILE A 203 -5.91 -5.82 26.29
C ILE A 203 -7.27 -6.51 26.44
N ARG A 204 -8.04 -6.50 25.36
CA ARG A 204 -9.35 -7.19 25.25
C ARG A 204 -9.47 -7.87 23.89
N GLY A 205 -10.43 -8.76 23.74
CA GLY A 205 -10.57 -9.53 22.50
C GLY A 205 -9.36 -10.39 22.18
N PHE A 206 -8.49 -10.65 23.16
CA PHE A 206 -7.22 -11.34 23.00
C PHE A 206 -7.39 -12.73 22.38
N HIS A 207 -8.36 -13.47 22.87
CA HIS A 207 -8.63 -14.83 22.42
C HIS A 207 -9.03 -14.90 20.94
N THR A 208 -9.90 -13.99 20.51
CA THR A 208 -10.36 -13.89 19.11
C THR A 208 -9.28 -13.36 18.18
N GLU A 209 -8.52 -12.34 18.63
CA GLU A 209 -7.46 -11.74 17.81
C GLU A 209 -6.29 -12.69 17.58
N LEU A 210 -6.03 -13.59 18.53
CA LEU A 210 -5.01 -14.64 18.37
C LEU A 210 -5.32 -15.53 17.16
N GLU A 211 -6.58 -15.82 16.88
CA GLU A 211 -7.00 -16.58 15.71
C GLU A 211 -6.67 -15.85 14.39
N ALA A 212 -6.83 -14.51 14.36
CA ALA A 212 -6.47 -13.70 13.21
C ALA A 212 -4.95 -13.73 12.96
N VAL A 213 -4.13 -13.63 14.02
CA VAL A 213 -2.67 -13.73 13.93
C VAL A 213 -2.21 -15.13 13.49
N TYR A 214 -2.90 -16.19 13.93
CA TYR A 214 -2.64 -17.56 13.42
C TYR A 214 -2.89 -17.66 11.93
N GLU A 215 -3.97 -17.04 11.45
CA GLU A 215 -4.31 -17.05 10.01
C GLU A 215 -3.25 -16.33 9.21
N GLU A 216 -2.84 -15.15 9.67
CA GLU A 216 -1.77 -14.38 9.04
C GLU A 216 -0.44 -15.15 9.01
N TYR A 217 -0.08 -15.81 10.11
CA TYR A 217 1.08 -16.69 10.14
C TYR A 217 0.97 -17.79 9.07
N ASN A 218 -0.17 -18.51 9.02
CA ASN A 218 -0.38 -19.62 8.08
C ASN A 218 -0.36 -19.16 6.61
N ILE A 219 -0.90 -17.98 6.30
CA ILE A 219 -0.79 -17.37 4.98
C ILE A 219 0.67 -17.04 4.67
N GLY A 220 1.36 -16.42 5.63
CA GLY A 220 2.72 -15.93 5.44
C GLY A 220 3.75 -17.04 5.19
N ILE A 221 3.69 -18.17 5.90
CA ILE A 221 4.64 -19.28 5.71
C ILE A 221 4.52 -19.96 4.34
N ALA A 222 3.40 -19.78 3.64
CA ALA A 222 3.20 -20.30 2.30
C ALA A 222 3.87 -19.43 1.21
N GLN A 223 4.26 -18.19 1.54
CA GLN A 223 4.82 -17.24 0.57
C GLN A 223 6.33 -17.44 0.42
N ASP A 224 6.79 -17.72 -0.80
CA ASP A 224 8.21 -17.93 -1.10
C ASP A 224 9.05 -16.69 -0.87
N SER A 225 8.52 -15.48 -1.14
CA SER A 225 9.19 -14.22 -0.87
C SER A 225 9.52 -14.02 0.61
N ARG A 226 8.62 -14.42 1.49
CA ARG A 226 8.85 -14.37 2.95
C ARG A 226 9.96 -15.35 3.37
N LYS A 227 9.93 -16.57 2.87
CA LYS A 227 10.98 -17.57 3.14
C LYS A 227 12.36 -17.07 2.71
N LEU A 228 12.43 -16.40 1.54
CA LEU A 228 13.66 -15.77 1.04
C LEU A 228 14.20 -14.72 2.01
N TRP A 229 13.34 -13.79 2.48
CA TRP A 229 13.73 -12.75 3.42
C TRP A 229 14.16 -13.32 4.78
N GLU A 230 13.44 -14.28 5.33
CA GLU A 230 13.80 -14.93 6.60
C GLU A 230 15.13 -15.68 6.50
N ALA A 231 15.34 -16.42 5.40
CA ALA A 231 16.60 -17.11 5.16
C ALA A 231 17.78 -16.14 4.96
N MET A 232 17.59 -15.07 4.19
CA MET A 232 18.59 -14.02 3.98
C MET A 232 18.95 -13.32 5.29
N SER A 233 17.96 -12.91 6.08
CA SER A 233 18.16 -12.26 7.37
C SER A 233 18.91 -13.16 8.34
N LYS A 234 18.57 -14.45 8.41
CA LYS A 234 19.27 -15.46 9.22
C LYS A 234 20.73 -15.63 8.81
N MET A 235 21.01 -15.58 7.52
CA MET A 235 22.39 -15.70 7.01
C MET A 235 23.21 -14.43 7.26
N LEU A 236 22.61 -13.23 7.09
CA LEU A 236 23.28 -11.95 7.32
C LEU A 236 23.48 -11.66 8.83
N TYR A 237 22.49 -12.01 9.66
CA TYR A 237 22.44 -11.62 11.07
C TYR A 237 22.28 -12.81 12.03
N PRO A 238 23.15 -13.82 11.99
CA PRO A 238 22.92 -15.13 12.62
C PRO A 238 22.80 -15.12 14.15
N THR A 239 23.28 -14.08 14.83
CA THR A 239 23.23 -13.93 16.30
C THR A 239 22.57 -12.60 16.73
N HIS A 240 22.07 -11.82 15.78
CA HIS A 240 21.34 -10.58 16.04
C HIS A 240 19.83 -10.85 15.89
N PRO A 241 18.96 -10.16 16.63
CA PRO A 241 17.50 -10.33 16.51
C PRO A 241 16.95 -10.16 15.09
N TYR A 242 17.58 -9.39 14.22
CA TYR A 242 17.17 -9.30 12.80
C TYR A 242 17.15 -10.64 12.07
N GLY A 243 18.01 -11.58 12.48
CA GLY A 243 18.06 -12.90 11.87
C GLY A 243 17.54 -14.03 12.76
N THR A 244 17.34 -13.79 14.06
CA THR A 244 16.90 -14.81 15.02
C THR A 244 15.43 -14.67 15.43
N GLN A 245 14.80 -13.53 15.13
CA GLN A 245 13.42 -13.23 15.50
C GLN A 245 12.67 -12.70 14.27
N THR A 246 11.58 -13.38 13.90
CA THR A 246 10.69 -12.89 12.83
C THR A 246 9.63 -11.97 13.41
N THR A 247 9.13 -11.01 12.62
CA THR A 247 8.15 -10.04 13.08
C THR A 247 6.87 -10.69 13.60
N ILE A 248 6.39 -11.73 12.92
CA ILE A 248 5.18 -12.46 13.37
C ILE A 248 5.46 -13.48 14.48
N GLY A 249 6.72 -13.75 14.77
CA GLY A 249 7.13 -14.76 15.74
C GLY A 249 7.18 -16.18 15.18
N THR A 250 7.40 -17.15 16.07
CA THR A 250 7.43 -18.56 15.74
C THR A 250 6.10 -19.24 16.04
N GLN A 251 5.83 -20.36 15.38
CA GLN A 251 4.63 -21.18 15.65
C GLN A 251 4.54 -21.55 17.16
N GLU A 252 5.66 -21.91 17.78
CA GLU A 252 5.70 -22.31 19.19
C GLU A 252 5.33 -21.15 20.11
N HIS A 253 5.89 -19.96 19.85
CA HIS A 253 5.63 -18.79 20.68
C HIS A 253 4.18 -18.29 20.53
N LEU A 254 3.64 -18.30 19.30
CA LEU A 254 2.24 -17.94 19.05
C LEU A 254 1.28 -18.91 19.75
N LYS A 255 1.58 -20.22 19.80
CA LYS A 255 0.78 -21.21 20.56
C LYS A 255 0.86 -21.02 22.08
N ASN A 256 1.82 -20.25 22.58
CA ASN A 256 2.05 -20.03 24.01
C ASN A 256 2.12 -18.51 24.34
N PRO A 257 1.09 -17.71 23.96
CA PRO A 257 1.13 -16.27 24.14
C PRO A 257 1.10 -15.89 25.63
N SER A 258 1.76 -14.77 25.99
CA SER A 258 1.78 -14.21 27.34
C SER A 258 1.21 -12.81 27.37
N ILE A 259 0.07 -12.63 28.00
CA ILE A 259 -0.55 -11.33 28.22
C ILE A 259 0.33 -10.47 29.13
N VAL A 260 0.99 -11.09 30.12
CA VAL A 260 1.92 -10.40 31.03
C VAL A 260 3.12 -9.83 30.27
N ASN A 261 3.73 -10.62 29.36
CA ASN A 261 4.83 -10.13 28.55
C ASN A 261 4.41 -8.98 27.62
N ILE A 262 3.23 -9.04 27.03
CA ILE A 262 2.68 -7.95 26.21
C ILE A 262 2.48 -6.68 27.03
N LYS A 263 1.92 -6.77 28.24
CA LYS A 263 1.79 -5.62 29.15
C LYS A 263 3.15 -5.06 29.55
N ASN A 264 4.13 -5.90 29.83
CA ASN A 264 5.49 -5.48 30.17
C ASN A 264 6.13 -4.76 28.99
N TYR A 265 5.96 -5.26 27.76
CA TYR A 265 6.47 -4.67 26.54
C TYR A 265 5.83 -3.29 26.30
N PHE A 266 4.49 -3.19 26.37
CA PHE A 266 3.78 -1.93 26.27
C PHE A 266 4.26 -0.92 27.31
N ASN A 267 4.31 -1.32 28.58
CA ASN A 267 4.74 -0.47 29.70
C ASN A 267 6.18 0.02 29.59
N LYS A 268 7.05 -0.74 28.93
CA LYS A 268 8.44 -0.36 28.71
C LYS A 268 8.60 0.58 27.52
N TRP A 269 8.04 0.24 26.36
CA TRP A 269 8.36 0.86 25.09
C TRP A 269 7.40 1.95 24.62
N TYR A 270 6.11 1.85 24.97
CA TYR A 270 5.08 2.83 24.60
C TYR A 270 5.12 4.00 25.62
N ARG A 271 6.13 4.81 25.49
CA ARG A 271 6.38 5.97 26.38
C ARG A 271 6.70 7.19 25.52
N PRO A 272 6.29 8.41 25.94
CA PRO A 272 6.47 9.62 25.12
C PRO A 272 7.92 9.87 24.71
N ASN A 273 8.89 9.58 25.57
CA ASN A 273 10.32 9.70 25.26
C ASN A 273 10.88 8.59 24.36
N ASN A 274 10.03 7.69 23.86
CA ASN A 274 10.33 6.66 22.85
C ASN A 274 9.35 6.69 21.66
N VAL A 275 8.60 7.79 21.50
CA VAL A 275 7.58 7.96 20.48
C VAL A 275 7.78 9.28 19.74
N ALA A 276 7.49 9.27 18.45
CA ALA A 276 7.36 10.48 17.65
C ALA A 276 5.99 10.56 16.99
N ILE A 277 5.41 11.75 16.97
CA ILE A 277 4.26 12.13 16.14
C ILE A 277 4.80 12.85 14.91
N CYS A 278 4.49 12.31 13.72
CA CYS A 278 4.97 12.80 12.44
C CYS A 278 3.77 13.21 11.58
N MET A 279 3.67 14.49 11.22
CA MET A 279 2.51 15.01 10.50
C MET A 279 2.91 15.87 9.31
N ALA A 280 2.24 15.68 8.19
CA ALA A 280 2.39 16.52 7.01
C ALA A 280 1.02 16.78 6.37
N GLY A 281 0.73 18.03 6.01
CA GLY A 281 -0.52 18.37 5.37
C GLY A 281 -0.98 19.80 5.64
N ASP A 282 -2.28 20.03 5.50
CA ASP A 282 -2.91 21.33 5.74
C ASP A 282 -3.10 21.55 7.25
N LEU A 283 -2.04 21.95 7.92
CA LEU A 283 -1.99 22.20 9.35
C LEU A 283 -1.33 23.56 9.68
N ASN A 284 -1.70 24.11 10.84
CA ASN A 284 -1.01 25.23 11.46
C ASN A 284 -0.09 24.68 12.57
N PRO A 285 1.24 24.78 12.46
CA PRO A 285 2.16 24.20 13.43
C PRO A 285 1.97 24.67 14.86
N ASP A 286 1.66 25.96 15.08
CA ASP A 286 1.53 26.54 16.41
C ASP A 286 0.23 26.08 17.11
N GLU A 287 -0.85 25.93 16.35
CA GLU A 287 -2.10 25.36 16.85
C GLU A 287 -1.95 23.84 17.06
N THR A 288 -1.30 23.16 16.10
CA THR A 288 -1.09 21.71 16.15
C THR A 288 -0.29 21.29 17.38
N ILE A 289 0.84 21.97 17.68
CA ILE A 289 1.64 21.62 18.85
C ILE A 289 0.90 21.91 20.16
N THR A 290 0.07 22.96 20.19
CA THR A 290 -0.77 23.28 21.35
C THR A 290 -1.80 22.18 21.59
N ILE A 291 -2.43 21.66 20.54
CA ILE A 291 -3.38 20.53 20.63
C ILE A 291 -2.65 19.27 21.11
N ILE A 292 -1.50 18.95 20.51
CA ILE A 292 -0.72 17.76 20.90
C ILE A 292 -0.29 17.85 22.38
N ASP A 293 0.25 18.98 22.82
CA ASP A 293 0.67 19.13 24.22
C ASP A 293 -0.52 19.01 25.20
N ARG A 294 -1.68 19.52 24.82
CA ARG A 294 -2.91 19.40 25.64
C ARG A 294 -3.30 17.95 25.93
N TYR A 295 -3.16 17.06 24.95
CA TYR A 295 -3.63 15.68 25.08
C TYR A 295 -2.49 14.70 25.42
N PHE A 296 -1.26 14.96 24.99
CA PHE A 296 -0.12 14.07 25.20
C PHE A 296 0.87 14.58 26.26
N GLY A 297 0.78 15.84 26.69
CA GLY A 297 1.76 16.46 27.59
C GLY A 297 1.85 15.80 28.97
N GLU A 298 0.73 15.29 29.48
CA GLU A 298 0.66 14.60 30.79
C GLU A 298 1.07 13.10 30.71
N TRP A 299 1.31 12.57 29.51
CA TRP A 299 1.78 11.20 29.32
C TRP A 299 3.14 10.99 29.99
N LYS A 300 3.23 9.99 30.87
CA LYS A 300 4.43 9.81 31.73
C LYS A 300 5.58 9.19 30.97
N PRO A 301 6.79 9.81 31.02
CA PRO A 301 7.97 9.26 30.38
C PRO A 301 8.44 7.96 31.02
N GLY A 302 9.03 7.09 30.21
CA GLY A 302 9.66 5.88 30.66
C GLY A 302 11.02 6.14 31.32
N LYS A 303 11.34 5.40 32.38
CA LYS A 303 12.61 5.54 33.10
C LYS A 303 13.77 4.91 32.30
N ASP A 304 13.53 3.81 31.58
CA ASP A 304 14.52 3.08 30.80
C ASP A 304 13.92 2.63 29.46
N VAL A 305 14.04 3.51 28.47
CA VAL A 305 13.61 3.28 27.06
C VAL A 305 14.82 3.16 26.13
N ARG A 306 16.02 2.94 26.68
CA ARG A 306 17.22 2.79 25.86
C ARG A 306 17.12 1.52 25.04
N GLN A 307 17.49 1.63 23.79
CA GLN A 307 17.56 0.47 22.90
C GLN A 307 18.66 -0.48 23.39
N PRO A 308 18.41 -1.80 23.34
CA PRO A 308 19.43 -2.78 23.72
C PRO A 308 20.62 -2.71 22.77
N GLU A 309 21.81 -2.93 23.31
CA GLU A 309 23.01 -3.16 22.52
C GLU A 309 23.21 -4.68 22.37
N PHE A 310 23.48 -5.09 21.14
CA PHE A 310 23.71 -6.50 20.83
C PHE A 310 25.21 -6.73 20.60
N PRO A 311 25.71 -7.97 20.88
CA PRO A 311 27.10 -8.33 20.59
C PRO A 311 27.42 -8.14 19.11
N ALA A 312 28.61 -7.65 18.81
CA ALA A 312 29.07 -7.45 17.45
C ALA A 312 29.01 -8.77 16.65
N LEU A 313 28.45 -8.69 15.46
CA LEU A 313 28.39 -9.83 14.56
C LEU A 313 29.77 -10.19 14.01
N LYS A 314 30.08 -11.47 13.97
CA LYS A 314 31.34 -11.95 13.36
C LYS A 314 31.37 -11.54 11.87
N PRO A 315 32.52 -11.08 11.34
CA PRO A 315 32.67 -10.79 9.92
C PRO A 315 32.33 -12.02 9.05
N ILE A 316 31.69 -11.77 7.93
CA ILE A 316 31.54 -12.74 6.86
C ILE A 316 32.86 -12.68 6.06
N THR A 317 33.62 -13.77 6.04
CA THR A 317 34.98 -13.79 5.44
C THR A 317 35.05 -14.64 4.16
N ALA A 318 34.01 -15.43 3.90
CA ALA A 318 33.88 -16.26 2.72
C ALA A 318 32.40 -16.41 2.34
N PRO A 319 32.09 -16.70 1.08
CA PRO A 319 30.73 -16.97 0.66
C PRO A 319 30.09 -18.11 1.45
N ARG A 320 28.82 -17.94 1.82
CA ARG A 320 28.00 -18.97 2.48
C ARG A 320 26.68 -19.04 1.73
N ASP A 321 26.11 -20.22 1.68
CA ASP A 321 24.81 -20.42 1.05
C ASP A 321 23.86 -21.26 1.90
N THR A 322 22.59 -21.12 1.58
CA THR A 322 21.52 -21.99 2.07
C THR A 322 20.50 -22.21 0.96
N THR A 323 19.87 -23.38 0.97
CA THR A 323 18.82 -23.72 0.01
C THR A 323 17.48 -23.76 0.72
N ILE A 324 16.47 -23.14 0.13
CA ILE A 324 15.07 -23.21 0.54
C ILE A 324 14.21 -23.74 -0.60
N TYR A 325 13.03 -24.25 -0.26
CA TYR A 325 12.07 -24.79 -1.22
C TYR A 325 10.75 -24.03 -1.17
N GLY A 326 10.09 -23.92 -2.33
CA GLY A 326 8.79 -23.34 -2.47
C GLY A 326 8.18 -23.61 -3.84
N LEU A 327 6.88 -23.39 -3.96
CA LEU A 327 6.12 -23.80 -5.16
C LEU A 327 6.43 -22.94 -6.39
N GLU A 328 6.84 -21.68 -6.18
CA GLU A 328 7.12 -20.75 -7.28
C GLU A 328 8.46 -21.06 -7.99
N ALA A 329 8.72 -20.34 -9.09
CA ALA A 329 9.94 -20.47 -9.89
C ALA A 329 11.22 -20.24 -9.09
N GLU A 330 12.32 -20.85 -9.52
CA GLU A 330 13.63 -20.70 -8.89
C GLU A 330 14.14 -19.26 -8.92
N THR A 331 14.87 -18.85 -7.88
CA THR A 331 15.57 -17.57 -7.82
C THR A 331 16.80 -17.64 -6.91
N LEU A 332 17.79 -16.80 -7.19
CA LEU A 332 18.97 -16.61 -6.35
C LEU A 332 18.94 -15.22 -5.72
N TRP A 333 19.16 -15.15 -4.40
CA TRP A 333 19.43 -13.91 -3.70
C TRP A 333 20.84 -13.93 -3.11
N MET A 334 21.56 -12.80 -3.24
CA MET A 334 22.89 -12.57 -2.70
C MET A 334 22.84 -11.36 -1.77
N GLY A 335 23.51 -11.41 -0.62
CA GLY A 335 23.46 -10.34 0.37
C GLY A 335 24.81 -10.00 1.00
N TRP A 336 25.11 -8.71 1.13
CA TRP A 336 26.22 -8.15 1.91
C TRP A 336 25.68 -7.36 3.09
N ARG A 337 26.40 -7.40 4.21
CA ARG A 337 26.06 -6.67 5.43
C ARG A 337 26.87 -5.40 5.55
N PHE A 338 26.21 -4.32 5.96
CA PHE A 338 26.76 -2.98 6.12
C PHE A 338 26.53 -2.41 7.52
N ASP A 339 27.03 -1.20 7.76
CA ASP A 339 26.86 -0.46 9.00
C ASP A 339 25.39 -0.04 9.22
N ARG A 340 25.14 0.53 10.40
CA ARG A 340 23.82 1.06 10.80
C ARG A 340 23.30 2.14 9.86
N GLY A 341 21.98 2.27 9.79
CA GLY A 341 21.28 3.11 8.84
C GLY A 341 21.58 4.62 8.91
N ASN A 342 22.10 5.13 10.03
CA ASN A 342 22.52 6.54 10.14
C ASN A 342 23.97 6.80 9.72
N SER A 343 24.70 5.81 9.26
CA SER A 343 26.06 5.96 8.74
C SER A 343 26.05 6.74 7.42
N LEU A 344 26.97 7.68 7.24
CA LEU A 344 27.14 8.41 5.97
C LEU A 344 27.56 7.49 4.80
N GLN A 345 28.04 6.29 5.09
CA GLN A 345 28.33 5.27 4.07
C GLN A 345 27.06 4.83 3.32
N ILE A 346 25.90 4.98 3.93
CA ILE A 346 24.61 4.59 3.32
C ILE A 346 24.30 5.46 2.10
N ASP A 347 24.70 6.73 2.08
CA ASP A 347 24.54 7.58 0.89
C ASP A 347 25.26 6.98 -0.32
N THR A 348 26.52 6.54 -0.15
CA THR A 348 27.29 5.89 -1.21
C THR A 348 26.71 4.51 -1.58
N LEU A 349 26.23 3.76 -0.59
CA LEU A 349 25.59 2.46 -0.83
C LEU A 349 24.32 2.60 -1.66
N ASN A 350 23.49 3.61 -1.38
CA ASN A 350 22.27 3.89 -2.15
C ASN A 350 22.60 4.33 -3.60
N ILE A 351 23.64 5.14 -3.79
CA ILE A 351 24.11 5.51 -5.13
C ILE A 351 24.61 4.26 -5.87
N ILE A 352 25.35 3.37 -5.24
CA ILE A 352 25.77 2.09 -5.81
C ILE A 352 24.55 1.23 -6.20
N GLY A 353 23.53 1.19 -5.37
CA GLY A 353 22.25 0.53 -5.70
C GLY A 353 21.69 1.04 -7.00
N SER A 354 21.60 2.35 -7.16
CA SER A 354 21.12 2.99 -8.39
C SER A 354 22.08 2.83 -9.58
N MET A 355 23.38 2.70 -9.34
CA MET A 355 24.35 2.42 -10.41
C MET A 355 24.23 0.99 -10.94
N LEU A 356 23.87 0.05 -10.09
CA LEU A 356 23.62 -1.33 -10.49
C LEU A 356 22.24 -1.50 -11.09
N ASN A 357 21.20 -0.95 -10.46
CA ASN A 357 19.82 -1.11 -10.91
C ASN A 357 18.99 0.14 -10.59
N ASN A 358 18.56 0.86 -11.62
CA ASN A 358 17.66 2.01 -11.51
C ASN A 358 16.45 1.91 -12.45
N GLY A 359 16.25 0.73 -13.05
CA GLY A 359 15.14 0.42 -13.95
C GLY A 359 15.33 0.93 -15.39
N THR A 360 16.44 1.63 -15.69
CA THR A 360 16.66 2.23 -17.02
C THR A 360 18.09 2.08 -17.51
N ALA A 361 19.08 2.58 -16.77
CA ALA A 361 20.46 2.75 -17.23
C ALA A 361 21.52 2.24 -16.23
N GLY A 362 21.12 1.48 -15.20
CA GLY A 362 22.04 0.78 -14.33
C GLY A 362 22.78 -0.35 -15.04
N LEU A 363 23.86 -0.84 -14.45
CA LEU A 363 24.68 -1.91 -15.05
C LEU A 363 23.85 -3.19 -15.24
N ILE A 364 23.09 -3.60 -14.23
CA ILE A 364 22.16 -4.74 -14.33
C ILE A 364 21.08 -4.47 -15.38
N ASP A 365 20.56 -3.24 -15.44
CA ASP A 365 19.52 -2.88 -16.39
C ASP A 365 20.00 -3.03 -17.83
N LEU A 366 21.21 -2.53 -18.13
CA LEU A 366 21.76 -2.52 -19.48
C LEU A 366 22.36 -3.87 -19.88
N ASP A 367 23.11 -4.50 -18.96
CA ASP A 367 23.95 -5.64 -19.32
C ASP A 367 23.29 -7.00 -19.08
N ILE A 368 22.27 -7.04 -18.23
CA ILE A 368 21.53 -8.26 -17.88
C ILE A 368 20.10 -8.19 -18.40
N ASN A 369 19.29 -7.26 -17.86
CA ASN A 369 17.87 -7.20 -18.18
C ASN A 369 17.62 -6.83 -19.63
N ASN A 370 18.31 -5.79 -20.12
CA ASN A 370 18.17 -5.33 -21.49
C ASN A 370 18.78 -6.30 -22.53
N GLN A 371 19.77 -7.10 -22.13
CA GLN A 371 20.35 -8.15 -22.96
C GLN A 371 19.64 -9.51 -22.80
N MET A 372 18.53 -9.53 -22.02
CA MET A 372 17.74 -10.73 -21.76
C MET A 372 18.59 -11.93 -21.32
N LYS A 373 19.65 -11.69 -20.51
CA LYS A 373 20.53 -12.76 -20.01
C LYS A 373 19.92 -13.57 -18.87
N MET A 374 18.88 -13.05 -18.23
CA MET A 374 18.03 -13.68 -17.22
C MET A 374 16.56 -13.32 -17.49
N LEU A 375 15.63 -13.96 -16.80
CA LEU A 375 14.23 -13.52 -16.79
C LEU A 375 14.08 -12.14 -16.12
N GLY A 376 14.88 -11.89 -15.08
CA GLY A 376 14.99 -10.59 -14.43
C GLY A 376 16.04 -10.59 -13.34
N ALA A 377 16.66 -9.42 -13.13
CA ALA A 377 17.60 -9.18 -12.03
C ALA A 377 17.39 -7.80 -11.43
N TRP A 378 17.67 -7.67 -10.14
CA TRP A 378 17.60 -6.41 -9.42
C TRP A 378 18.66 -6.31 -8.32
N ALA A 379 18.93 -5.09 -7.86
CA ALA A 379 19.80 -4.81 -6.74
C ALA A 379 19.29 -3.62 -5.92
N GLY A 380 19.53 -3.65 -4.61
CA GLY A 380 19.12 -2.54 -3.73
C GLY A 380 19.65 -2.70 -2.32
N SER A 381 19.60 -1.60 -1.55
CA SER A 381 19.98 -1.55 -0.14
C SER A 381 18.74 -1.55 0.76
N GLU A 382 18.88 -2.11 1.95
CA GLU A 382 17.94 -1.98 3.06
C GLU A 382 18.70 -1.38 4.26
N SER A 383 18.18 -0.28 4.78
CA SER A 383 18.81 0.43 5.90
C SER A 383 17.98 0.29 7.15
N LEU A 384 18.50 -0.47 8.13
CA LEU A 384 17.91 -0.66 9.45
C LEU A 384 18.75 0.08 10.50
N ARG A 385 18.18 0.25 11.69
CA ARG A 385 18.81 1.03 12.76
C ARG A 385 20.19 0.47 13.18
N ASP A 386 20.31 -0.83 13.36
CA ASP A 386 21.54 -1.45 13.90
C ASP A 386 22.49 -1.95 12.81
N HIS A 387 21.99 -2.39 11.68
CA HIS A 387 22.74 -2.86 10.51
C HIS A 387 21.96 -2.57 9.23
N SER A 388 22.68 -2.45 8.12
CA SER A 388 22.09 -2.37 6.78
C SER A 388 22.53 -3.56 5.93
N SER A 389 21.84 -3.80 4.85
CA SER A 389 22.18 -4.83 3.87
C SER A 389 22.14 -4.30 2.45
N PHE A 390 22.83 -4.98 1.57
CA PHE A 390 22.71 -4.81 0.13
C PHE A 390 22.38 -6.15 -0.49
N ILE A 391 21.30 -6.21 -1.25
CA ILE A 391 20.79 -7.45 -1.85
C ILE A 391 20.88 -7.33 -3.37
N MET A 392 21.32 -8.39 -4.01
CA MET A 392 21.19 -8.61 -5.45
C MET A 392 20.40 -9.90 -5.67
N ALA A 393 19.49 -9.89 -6.64
CA ALA A 393 18.70 -11.07 -6.95
C ALA A 393 18.58 -11.28 -8.45
N GLY A 394 18.42 -12.55 -8.85
CA GLY A 394 18.24 -12.93 -10.24
C GLY A 394 17.36 -14.17 -10.39
N THR A 395 16.44 -14.09 -11.37
CA THR A 395 15.57 -15.19 -11.77
C THR A 395 16.07 -15.77 -13.07
N PRO A 396 16.39 -17.09 -13.10
CA PRO A 396 16.95 -17.71 -14.29
C PRO A 396 15.93 -17.80 -15.43
N LYS A 397 16.42 -17.71 -16.66
CA LYS A 397 15.66 -18.13 -17.84
C LYS A 397 15.65 -19.65 -18.00
N GLU A 398 14.90 -20.16 -18.97
CA GLU A 398 14.79 -21.60 -19.21
C GLU A 398 16.16 -22.26 -19.40
N GLY A 399 16.40 -23.34 -18.65
CA GLY A 399 17.64 -24.11 -18.69
C GLY A 399 18.86 -23.44 -18.03
N GLN A 400 18.73 -22.25 -17.47
CA GLN A 400 19.82 -21.53 -16.79
C GLN A 400 19.94 -21.96 -15.33
N THR A 401 21.13 -22.20 -14.88
CA THR A 401 21.43 -22.59 -13.49
C THR A 401 21.56 -21.38 -12.57
N LEU A 402 21.29 -21.55 -11.27
CA LEU A 402 21.49 -20.49 -10.27
C LEU A 402 22.98 -20.10 -10.11
N ASP A 403 23.92 -20.96 -10.51
CA ASP A 403 25.35 -20.64 -10.53
C ASP A 403 25.72 -19.71 -11.67
N GLU A 404 25.11 -19.87 -12.82
CA GLU A 404 25.23 -18.93 -13.95
C GLU A 404 24.61 -17.57 -13.59
N VAL A 405 23.47 -17.56 -12.89
CA VAL A 405 22.86 -16.33 -12.36
C VAL A 405 23.82 -15.61 -11.41
N ARG A 406 24.42 -16.34 -10.44
CA ARG A 406 25.46 -15.79 -9.56
C ARG A 406 26.61 -15.16 -10.34
N THR A 407 27.12 -15.87 -11.35
CA THR A 407 28.26 -15.44 -12.13
C THR A 407 27.96 -14.12 -12.86
N LEU A 408 26.76 -13.99 -13.45
CA LEU A 408 26.33 -12.76 -14.11
C LEU A 408 26.19 -11.59 -13.14
N LEU A 409 25.58 -11.78 -11.96
CA LEU A 409 25.44 -10.72 -10.95
C LEU A 409 26.81 -10.26 -10.42
N LEU A 410 27.73 -11.18 -10.14
CA LEU A 410 29.07 -10.83 -9.68
C LEU A 410 29.89 -10.11 -10.75
N ALA A 411 29.67 -10.38 -12.03
CA ALA A 411 30.33 -9.67 -13.12
C ALA A 411 30.02 -8.16 -13.11
N GLU A 412 28.78 -7.78 -12.75
CA GLU A 412 28.41 -6.38 -12.64
C GLU A 412 29.05 -5.71 -11.41
N VAL A 413 29.23 -6.43 -10.32
CA VAL A 413 30.01 -5.97 -9.16
C VAL A 413 31.48 -5.74 -9.54
N GLU A 414 32.09 -6.62 -10.33
CA GLU A 414 33.47 -6.45 -10.79
C GLU A 414 33.62 -5.24 -11.74
N LYS A 415 32.65 -4.96 -12.62
CA LYS A 415 32.63 -3.73 -13.43
C LYS A 415 32.62 -2.48 -12.53
N LEU A 416 31.76 -2.47 -11.51
CA LEU A 416 31.71 -1.38 -10.54
C LEU A 416 33.06 -1.17 -9.84
N LYS A 417 33.72 -2.25 -9.39
CA LYS A 417 35.03 -2.21 -8.72
C LYS A 417 36.17 -1.73 -9.63
N ASN A 418 36.06 -2.00 -10.92
CA ASN A 418 37.06 -1.60 -11.92
C ASN A 418 36.80 -0.18 -12.45
N GLY A 419 35.65 0.43 -12.15
CA GLY A 419 35.23 1.70 -12.73
C GLY A 419 34.82 1.59 -14.20
N ASP A 420 34.38 0.39 -14.61
CA ASP A 420 34.07 0.03 -15.98
C ASP A 420 32.63 0.38 -16.33
N PHE A 421 32.33 1.68 -16.23
CA PHE A 421 31.04 2.29 -16.53
C PHE A 421 31.20 3.71 -17.05
N SER A 422 30.18 4.20 -17.76
CA SER A 422 30.17 5.54 -18.36
C SER A 422 30.39 6.65 -17.32
N ASP A 423 31.20 7.66 -17.67
CA ASP A 423 31.41 8.84 -16.81
C ASP A 423 30.13 9.68 -16.64
N ASP A 424 29.17 9.56 -17.56
CA ASP A 424 27.84 10.21 -17.45
C ASP A 424 26.90 9.50 -16.47
N LEU A 425 27.17 8.25 -16.07
CA LEU A 425 26.23 7.46 -15.25
C LEU A 425 26.00 8.08 -13.87
N LEU A 426 27.05 8.32 -13.11
CA LEU A 426 26.96 8.89 -11.76
C LEU A 426 26.31 10.27 -11.75
N PRO A 427 26.69 11.25 -12.59
CA PRO A 427 25.99 12.53 -12.68
C PRO A 427 24.50 12.39 -13.00
N SER A 428 24.15 11.46 -13.89
CA SER A 428 22.76 11.21 -14.27
C SER A 428 21.95 10.63 -13.09
N ILE A 429 22.53 9.71 -12.33
CA ILE A 429 21.92 9.15 -11.12
C ILE A 429 21.66 10.25 -10.10
N ILE A 430 22.64 11.11 -9.81
CA ILE A 430 22.49 12.22 -8.88
C ILE A 430 21.34 13.17 -9.31
N ASN A 431 21.24 13.48 -10.61
CA ASN A 431 20.15 14.32 -11.13
C ASN A 431 18.78 13.64 -10.99
N ASN A 432 18.68 12.34 -11.29
CA ASN A 432 17.43 11.61 -11.09
C ASN A 432 17.07 11.48 -9.61
N ALA A 433 18.03 11.22 -8.72
CA ALA A 433 17.81 11.19 -7.29
C ALA A 433 17.26 12.53 -6.75
N LYS A 434 17.75 13.66 -7.27
CA LYS A 434 17.18 14.99 -6.95
C LYS A 434 15.73 15.10 -7.43
N LEU A 435 15.46 14.70 -8.66
CA LEU A 435 14.09 14.72 -9.21
C LEU A 435 13.15 13.83 -8.40
N GLU A 436 13.58 12.62 -8.04
CA GLU A 436 12.81 11.69 -7.21
C GLU A 436 12.55 12.26 -5.81
N TYR A 437 13.56 12.84 -5.18
CA TYR A 437 13.42 13.49 -3.88
C TYR A 437 12.36 14.60 -3.93
N PHE A 438 12.46 15.52 -4.88
CA PHE A 438 11.47 16.60 -5.05
C PHE A 438 10.06 16.06 -5.34
N THR A 439 9.98 14.98 -6.14
CA THR A 439 8.72 14.32 -6.46
C THR A 439 8.09 13.69 -5.23
N SER A 440 8.90 13.02 -4.41
CA SER A 440 8.42 12.37 -3.18
C SER A 440 7.81 13.36 -2.19
N LEU A 441 8.38 14.57 -2.11
CA LEU A 441 7.89 15.63 -1.22
C LEU A 441 6.55 16.26 -1.65
N GLU A 442 6.00 15.92 -2.81
CA GLU A 442 4.62 16.30 -3.16
C GLU A 442 3.58 15.52 -2.35
N SER A 443 3.93 14.35 -1.84
CA SER A 443 3.05 13.48 -1.05
C SER A 443 3.15 13.76 0.44
N ASN A 444 2.01 14.06 1.11
CA ASN A 444 1.96 14.18 2.57
C ASN A 444 2.45 12.90 3.26
N ARG A 445 2.09 11.72 2.70
CA ARG A 445 2.52 10.43 3.23
C ARG A 445 4.04 10.28 3.19
N ASN A 446 4.68 10.63 2.08
CA ASN A 446 6.13 10.52 1.95
C ASN A 446 6.86 11.52 2.86
N ARG A 447 6.35 12.76 2.98
CA ARG A 447 6.89 13.74 3.95
C ARG A 447 6.87 13.21 5.37
N ALA A 448 5.71 12.71 5.81
CA ALA A 448 5.54 12.19 7.16
C ALA A 448 6.32 10.89 7.39
N ASN A 449 6.43 10.01 6.38
CA ASN A 449 7.23 8.79 6.45
C ASN A 449 8.74 9.10 6.59
N LEU A 450 9.23 10.13 5.91
CA LEU A 450 10.63 10.56 6.04
C LEU A 450 10.98 10.97 7.49
N PHE A 451 10.03 11.55 8.22
CA PHE A 451 10.20 11.80 9.66
C PHE A 451 10.27 10.52 10.47
N VAL A 452 9.43 9.53 10.14
CA VAL A 452 9.46 8.21 10.80
C VAL A 452 10.83 7.56 10.60
N GLU A 453 11.31 7.47 9.37
CA GLU A 453 12.61 6.88 9.04
C GLU A 453 13.76 7.59 9.77
N THR A 454 13.76 8.92 9.75
CA THR A 454 14.75 9.77 10.42
C THR A 454 14.74 9.55 11.93
N TYR A 455 13.54 9.50 12.53
CA TYR A 455 13.37 9.26 13.96
C TYR A 455 13.82 7.87 14.39
N ILE A 456 13.41 6.83 13.68
CA ILE A 456 13.70 5.42 14.03
C ILE A 456 15.20 5.12 13.88
N ASN A 457 15.80 5.55 12.77
CA ASN A 457 17.22 5.34 12.49
C ASN A 457 18.15 6.32 13.22
N GLU A 458 17.60 7.25 14.03
CA GLU A 458 18.37 8.28 14.75
C GLU A 458 19.24 9.14 13.82
N ILE A 459 18.70 9.49 12.64
CA ILE A 459 19.37 10.37 11.69
C ILE A 459 19.14 11.83 12.13
N PRO A 460 20.18 12.64 12.37
CA PRO A 460 20.00 14.07 12.62
C PRO A 460 19.28 14.75 11.46
N TRP A 461 18.33 15.66 11.74
CA TRP A 461 17.55 16.29 10.67
C TRP A 461 18.44 17.14 9.73
N GLU A 462 19.51 17.71 10.23
CA GLU A 462 20.54 18.39 9.44
C GLU A 462 21.19 17.45 8.43
N GLN A 463 21.45 16.20 8.83
CA GLN A 463 21.94 15.16 7.92
C GLN A 463 20.92 14.84 6.83
N GLN A 464 19.65 14.73 7.16
CA GLN A 464 18.59 14.47 6.17
C GLN A 464 18.45 15.63 5.17
N VAL A 465 18.43 16.88 5.65
CA VAL A 465 18.35 18.07 4.79
C VAL A 465 19.57 18.18 3.86
N GLY A 466 20.77 17.87 4.35
CA GLY A 466 22.01 17.89 3.57
C GLY A 466 22.21 16.69 2.65
N TYR A 467 21.27 15.78 2.52
CA TYR A 467 21.40 14.55 1.71
C TYR A 467 21.75 14.84 0.25
N LEU A 468 21.02 15.73 -0.42
CA LEU A 468 21.24 16.06 -1.83
C LEU A 468 22.62 16.70 -2.08
N ASP A 469 23.11 17.49 -1.14
CA ASP A 469 24.45 18.11 -1.24
C ASP A 469 25.53 17.04 -1.10
N ARG A 470 25.37 16.11 -0.14
CA ARG A 470 26.33 15.03 0.08
C ARG A 470 26.42 14.10 -1.11
N ILE A 471 25.30 13.64 -1.66
CA ILE A 471 25.33 12.75 -2.84
C ILE A 471 25.89 13.46 -4.09
N SER A 472 25.68 14.79 -4.20
CA SER A 472 26.25 15.61 -5.28
C SER A 472 27.78 15.71 -5.22
N GLY A 473 28.36 15.49 -4.06
CA GLY A 473 29.82 15.47 -3.85
C GLY A 473 30.49 14.11 -4.04
N ILE A 474 29.71 13.04 -4.27
CA ILE A 474 30.26 11.69 -4.47
C ILE A 474 30.95 11.61 -5.85
N THR A 475 32.20 11.13 -5.86
CA THR A 475 32.99 10.97 -7.09
C THR A 475 33.07 9.51 -7.54
N LYS A 476 33.44 9.30 -8.82
CA LYS A 476 33.66 7.97 -9.40
C LYS A 476 34.69 7.18 -8.60
N GLU A 477 35.79 7.84 -8.20
CA GLU A 477 36.87 7.23 -7.42
C GLU A 477 36.37 6.75 -6.06
N GLN A 478 35.53 7.54 -5.38
CA GLN A 478 34.93 7.16 -4.10
C GLN A 478 34.01 5.95 -4.24
N VAL A 479 33.20 5.88 -5.28
CA VAL A 479 32.33 4.73 -5.58
C VAL A 479 33.17 3.46 -5.83
N VAL A 480 34.18 3.55 -6.67
CA VAL A 480 35.09 2.44 -6.99
C VAL A 480 35.82 1.95 -5.75
N ASP A 481 36.37 2.86 -4.96
CA ASP A 481 37.09 2.52 -3.72
C ASP A 481 36.15 1.88 -2.68
N PHE A 482 34.93 2.41 -2.53
CA PHE A 482 33.88 1.81 -1.69
C PHE A 482 33.55 0.37 -2.16
N ALA A 483 33.32 0.19 -3.44
CA ALA A 483 32.99 -1.12 -3.99
C ALA A 483 34.12 -2.14 -3.76
N ARG A 484 35.37 -1.76 -3.97
CA ARG A 484 36.54 -2.61 -3.72
C ARG A 484 36.66 -3.03 -2.25
N ARG A 485 36.36 -2.13 -1.31
CA ARG A 485 36.45 -2.41 0.11
C ARG A 485 35.32 -3.29 0.65
N HIS A 486 34.11 -3.14 0.10
CA HIS A 486 32.91 -3.69 0.73
C HIS A 486 32.28 -4.86 -0.04
N PHE A 487 32.42 -4.93 -1.37
CA PHE A 487 31.84 -5.99 -2.19
C PHE A 487 32.88 -7.07 -2.55
N GLY A 488 33.42 -7.74 -1.54
CA GLY A 488 34.36 -8.85 -1.68
C GLY A 488 33.66 -10.22 -1.63
N GLN A 489 34.39 -11.23 -1.23
CA GLN A 489 33.89 -12.60 -0.99
C GLN A 489 33.10 -12.71 0.33
N ASN A 490 32.73 -11.60 0.92
CA ASN A 490 32.01 -11.46 2.20
C ASN A 490 30.49 -11.40 2.03
N TYR A 491 29.92 -12.28 1.20
CA TYR A 491 28.49 -12.35 0.92
C TYR A 491 27.86 -13.66 1.36
N VAL A 492 26.55 -13.62 1.47
CA VAL A 492 25.71 -14.81 1.70
C VAL A 492 24.76 -15.00 0.52
N MET A 493 24.28 -16.23 0.31
CA MET A 493 23.34 -16.57 -0.75
C MET A 493 22.17 -17.38 -0.21
N VAL A 494 21.01 -17.16 -0.78
CA VAL A 494 19.83 -18.00 -0.63
C VAL A 494 19.45 -18.52 -2.01
N LEU A 495 19.54 -19.84 -2.17
CA LEU A 495 19.11 -20.55 -3.38
C LEU A 495 17.68 -21.04 -3.15
N LYS A 496 16.72 -20.41 -3.78
CA LYS A 496 15.34 -20.88 -3.74
C LYS A 496 15.11 -21.83 -4.90
N ARG A 497 14.79 -23.07 -4.56
CA ARG A 497 14.48 -24.14 -5.53
C ARG A 497 12.98 -24.36 -5.60
N GLN A 498 12.48 -24.72 -6.78
CA GLN A 498 11.09 -25.13 -6.93
C GLN A 498 10.89 -26.51 -6.29
N GLY A 499 9.86 -26.64 -5.45
CA GLY A 499 9.52 -27.90 -4.77
C GLY A 499 8.70 -27.69 -3.51
N GLU A 500 8.16 -28.77 -2.99
CA GLU A 500 7.43 -28.75 -1.73
C GLU A 500 8.37 -28.52 -0.55
N ASP A 501 8.03 -27.57 0.30
CA ASP A 501 8.73 -27.38 1.58
C ASP A 501 8.11 -28.28 2.65
N LYS A 502 8.73 -29.43 2.87
CA LYS A 502 8.29 -30.43 3.86
C LYS A 502 8.50 -30.01 5.32
N THR A 503 9.15 -28.88 5.57
CA THR A 503 9.38 -28.36 6.92
C THR A 503 8.25 -27.47 7.40
N LEU A 504 7.36 -27.04 6.52
CA LEU A 504 6.24 -26.17 6.88
C LEU A 504 5.27 -26.88 7.83
N LYS A 505 5.07 -26.23 8.97
CA LYS A 505 4.09 -26.66 9.97
C LYS A 505 3.05 -25.58 10.14
N LYS A 506 1.83 -25.89 9.70
CA LYS A 506 0.64 -25.07 9.93
C LYS A 506 0.32 -25.01 11.44
N ILE A 507 -0.21 -23.88 11.91
CA ILE A 507 -0.81 -23.81 13.23
C ILE A 507 -2.25 -24.37 13.10
N ASP A 508 -2.51 -25.50 13.76
CA ASP A 508 -3.87 -25.98 13.94
C ASP A 508 -4.57 -25.12 14.99
N LYS A 509 -5.70 -24.57 14.60
CA LYS A 509 -6.50 -23.70 15.47
C LYS A 509 -7.44 -24.54 16.33
N PRO A 510 -7.49 -24.31 17.65
CA PRO A 510 -8.64 -24.77 18.43
C PRO A 510 -9.92 -24.07 17.96
N GLN A 511 -11.06 -24.71 18.13
CA GLN A 511 -12.35 -24.05 17.89
C GLN A 511 -12.62 -23.03 18.99
N ILE A 512 -13.02 -21.82 18.58
CA ILE A 512 -13.50 -20.76 19.49
C ILE A 512 -14.98 -20.53 19.28
N THR A 513 -15.64 -20.04 20.32
CA THR A 513 -17.04 -19.61 20.24
C THR A 513 -17.11 -18.20 19.66
N PRO A 514 -17.96 -17.93 18.64
CA PRO A 514 -18.14 -16.59 18.11
C PRO A 514 -18.54 -15.58 19.17
N ILE A 515 -17.94 -14.41 19.17
CA ILE A 515 -18.29 -13.31 20.07
C ILE A 515 -19.44 -12.46 19.49
N PRO A 516 -20.25 -11.81 20.35
CA PRO A 516 -21.28 -10.88 19.86
C PRO A 516 -20.63 -9.68 19.17
N THR A 517 -21.21 -9.23 18.07
CA THR A 517 -20.73 -8.05 17.32
C THR A 517 -21.01 -6.73 18.04
N ASN A 518 -21.98 -6.70 18.95
CA ASN A 518 -22.40 -5.53 19.73
C ASN A 518 -22.48 -4.24 18.88
N ARG A 519 -22.95 -4.37 17.64
CA ARG A 519 -22.85 -3.38 16.55
C ARG A 519 -23.52 -2.06 16.88
N ASP A 520 -24.67 -2.12 17.59
CA ASP A 520 -25.44 -0.94 17.94
C ASP A 520 -24.96 -0.27 19.23
N LEU A 521 -24.09 -0.94 19.99
CA LEU A 521 -23.51 -0.38 21.19
C LEU A 521 -22.45 0.67 20.85
N MET A 522 -22.35 1.68 21.70
CA MET A 522 -21.45 2.81 21.54
C MET A 522 -21.06 3.34 22.92
N SER A 523 -19.75 3.45 23.16
CA SER A 523 -19.23 4.06 24.36
C SER A 523 -19.58 5.57 24.46
N GLN A 524 -19.52 6.13 25.65
CA GLN A 524 -19.72 7.58 25.83
C GLN A 524 -18.64 8.38 25.10
N PHE A 525 -17.41 7.86 25.03
CA PHE A 525 -16.31 8.51 24.34
C PHE A 525 -16.60 8.71 22.84
N VAL A 526 -17.16 7.71 22.15
CA VAL A 526 -17.55 7.83 20.74
C VAL A 526 -18.67 8.87 20.57
N LYS A 527 -19.66 8.87 21.47
CA LYS A 527 -20.74 9.88 21.44
C LYS A 527 -20.18 11.30 21.60
N ASP A 528 -19.20 11.50 22.47
CA ASP A 528 -18.57 12.80 22.71
C ASP A 528 -17.77 13.27 21.46
N ILE A 529 -17.07 12.37 20.79
CA ILE A 529 -16.37 12.66 19.52
C ILE A 529 -17.36 13.04 18.41
N GLN A 530 -18.44 12.26 18.23
CA GLN A 530 -19.44 12.53 17.20
C GLN A 530 -20.21 13.85 17.44
N ASN A 531 -20.40 14.22 18.70
CA ASN A 531 -21.08 15.47 19.08
C ASN A 531 -20.10 16.66 19.18
N SER A 532 -18.83 16.49 18.86
CA SER A 532 -17.86 17.57 18.86
C SER A 532 -18.21 18.64 17.81
N ASN A 533 -18.07 19.92 18.19
CA ASN A 533 -18.38 21.04 17.28
C ASN A 533 -17.19 21.32 16.36
N VAL A 534 -17.07 20.55 15.29
CA VAL A 534 -16.04 20.74 14.25
C VAL A 534 -16.64 21.48 13.05
N LYS A 535 -16.03 22.59 12.66
CA LYS A 535 -16.48 23.34 11.46
C LYS A 535 -16.23 22.50 10.20
N PRO A 536 -17.27 22.19 9.38
CA PRO A 536 -17.12 21.38 8.21
C PRO A 536 -16.21 22.03 7.15
N ILE A 537 -15.41 21.21 6.47
CA ILE A 537 -14.67 21.63 5.27
C ILE A 537 -15.66 21.79 4.12
N GLN A 538 -15.54 22.88 3.37
CA GLN A 538 -16.38 23.07 2.20
C GLN A 538 -15.93 22.16 1.06
N PRO A 539 -16.81 21.32 0.47
CA PRO A 539 -16.46 20.43 -0.62
C PRO A 539 -16.07 21.23 -1.87
N ARG A 540 -15.12 20.71 -2.63
CA ARG A 540 -14.75 21.25 -3.94
C ARG A 540 -14.70 20.11 -4.95
N PHE A 541 -15.69 20.09 -5.83
CA PHE A 541 -15.79 19.13 -6.93
C PHE A 541 -15.14 19.67 -8.19
N VAL A 542 -14.74 18.76 -9.09
CA VAL A 542 -14.17 19.15 -10.37
C VAL A 542 -15.26 19.78 -11.25
N ASP A 543 -14.90 20.90 -11.84
CA ASP A 543 -15.65 21.54 -12.93
C ASP A 543 -14.77 21.49 -14.16
N PHE A 544 -15.09 20.62 -15.12
CA PHE A 544 -14.24 20.37 -16.28
C PHE A 544 -14.06 21.60 -17.17
N GLN A 545 -15.00 22.56 -17.15
CA GLN A 545 -14.88 23.81 -17.91
C GLN A 545 -13.99 24.84 -17.20
N ARG A 546 -13.96 24.82 -15.88
CA ARG A 546 -13.14 25.73 -15.07
C ARG A 546 -11.73 25.20 -14.87
N ASP A 547 -11.59 23.88 -14.60
CA ASP A 547 -10.36 23.27 -14.09
C ASP A 547 -9.48 22.69 -15.20
N LEU A 548 -10.00 22.57 -16.43
CA LEU A 548 -9.27 22.09 -17.62
C LEU A 548 -9.30 23.12 -18.72
N THR A 549 -8.23 23.18 -19.49
CA THR A 549 -8.21 23.95 -20.75
C THR A 549 -8.25 23.01 -21.95
N PHE A 550 -9.20 23.21 -22.84
CA PHE A 550 -9.36 22.46 -24.08
C PHE A 550 -8.91 23.32 -25.27
N GLY A 551 -8.08 22.78 -26.13
CA GLY A 551 -7.59 23.50 -27.29
C GLY A 551 -7.19 22.61 -28.44
N LYS A 552 -6.62 23.21 -29.48
CA LYS A 552 -6.07 22.48 -30.61
C LYS A 552 -4.71 23.08 -31.02
N THR A 553 -3.79 22.24 -31.41
CA THR A 553 -2.53 22.68 -32.02
C THR A 553 -2.80 23.29 -33.42
N LYS A 554 -1.80 23.95 -34.01
CA LYS A 554 -1.90 24.48 -35.39
C LYS A 554 -2.27 23.41 -36.43
N LYS A 555 -1.94 22.11 -36.12
CA LYS A 555 -2.29 20.97 -36.96
C LYS A 555 -3.61 20.30 -36.59
N GLN A 556 -4.45 20.99 -35.82
CA GLN A 556 -5.78 20.55 -35.40
C GLN A 556 -5.75 19.35 -34.43
N LEU A 557 -4.59 18.95 -33.87
CA LEU A 557 -4.54 17.92 -32.81
C LEU A 557 -5.18 18.50 -31.54
N PRO A 558 -6.24 17.87 -31.02
CA PRO A 558 -6.87 18.30 -29.77
C PRO A 558 -5.94 18.09 -28.56
N TYR A 559 -6.04 19.02 -27.61
CA TYR A 559 -5.33 18.83 -26.32
C TYR A 559 -6.20 19.19 -25.14
N ILE A 560 -5.86 18.55 -23.98
CA ILE A 560 -6.36 18.87 -22.65
C ILE A 560 -5.14 19.27 -21.82
N TYR A 561 -5.24 20.44 -21.21
CA TYR A 561 -4.12 21.10 -20.58
C TYR A 561 -4.44 21.50 -19.15
N VAL A 562 -3.49 21.25 -18.24
CA VAL A 562 -3.46 21.74 -16.86
C VAL A 562 -2.09 22.36 -16.59
N LYS A 563 -2.08 23.60 -16.11
CA LYS A 563 -0.84 24.32 -15.79
C LYS A 563 -0.24 23.79 -14.48
N ASN A 564 1.04 23.42 -14.50
CA ASN A 564 1.83 23.20 -13.29
C ASN A 564 2.47 24.54 -12.85
N THR A 565 2.09 25.02 -11.67
CA THR A 565 2.62 26.26 -11.07
C THR A 565 3.52 26.00 -9.86
N GLU A 566 3.75 24.72 -9.50
CA GLU A 566 4.43 24.34 -8.27
C GLU A 566 5.93 24.03 -8.49
N ASN A 567 6.24 23.43 -9.63
CA ASN A 567 7.60 22.97 -9.92
C ASN A 567 7.86 22.84 -11.42
N GLY A 568 9.08 22.46 -11.80
CA GLY A 568 9.51 22.31 -13.19
C GLY A 568 9.15 20.95 -13.83
N ARG A 569 8.24 20.16 -13.27
CA ARG A 569 7.89 18.84 -13.79
C ARG A 569 6.77 18.89 -14.82
N PHE A 570 6.79 17.92 -15.74
CA PHE A 570 5.71 17.75 -16.71
C PHE A 570 5.30 16.27 -16.83
N THR A 571 4.07 16.09 -17.28
CA THR A 571 3.53 14.84 -17.85
C THR A 571 2.86 15.21 -19.17
N LEU A 572 3.29 14.56 -20.25
CA LEU A 572 2.71 14.67 -21.58
C LEU A 572 2.30 13.28 -22.04
N SER A 573 1.09 13.12 -22.59
CA SER A 573 0.62 11.82 -23.07
C SER A 573 -0.19 11.98 -24.36
N PHE A 574 0.09 11.15 -25.35
CA PHE A 574 -0.75 10.94 -26.51
C PHE A 574 -1.71 9.80 -26.19
N TYR A 575 -2.98 10.11 -26.09
CA TYR A 575 -4.03 9.19 -25.67
C TYR A 575 -4.91 8.77 -26.84
N TYR A 576 -5.14 7.46 -26.96
CA TYR A 576 -5.91 6.81 -28.02
C TYR A 576 -7.06 6.01 -27.40
N ASP A 577 -8.27 6.12 -27.99
CA ASP A 577 -9.48 5.39 -27.58
C ASP A 577 -9.52 3.97 -28.23
N PHE A 578 -8.43 3.21 -28.22
CA PHE A 578 -8.36 1.81 -28.64
C PHE A 578 -7.19 1.11 -27.91
N GLY A 579 -7.18 -0.23 -27.90
CA GLY A 579 -6.14 -1.02 -27.23
C GLY A 579 -6.15 -2.47 -27.68
N ASN A 580 -5.84 -3.41 -26.76
CA ASN A 580 -5.71 -4.84 -27.06
C ASN A 580 -6.99 -5.50 -27.60
N GLU A 581 -8.18 -4.96 -27.30
CA GLU A 581 -9.43 -5.45 -27.92
C GLU A 581 -9.46 -5.25 -29.43
N SER A 582 -8.69 -4.30 -29.96
CA SER A 582 -8.55 -4.05 -31.39
C SER A 582 -7.46 -4.91 -32.04
N ASP A 583 -6.32 -5.02 -31.37
CA ASP A 583 -5.18 -5.83 -31.85
C ASP A 583 -4.23 -6.15 -30.67
N LEU A 584 -4.12 -7.42 -30.32
CA LEU A 584 -3.26 -7.91 -29.24
C LEU A 584 -1.78 -7.60 -29.43
N ARG A 585 -1.37 -7.43 -30.69
CA ARG A 585 0.03 -7.19 -31.04
C ARG A 585 0.58 -5.86 -30.51
N TYR A 586 -0.27 -4.88 -30.14
CA TYR A 586 0.18 -3.63 -29.53
C TYR A 586 0.93 -3.86 -28.20
N GLY A 587 0.48 -4.82 -27.40
CA GLY A 587 1.14 -5.22 -26.17
C GLY A 587 2.58 -5.70 -26.41
N TYR A 588 2.74 -6.60 -27.37
CA TYR A 588 4.04 -7.16 -27.75
C TYR A 588 4.92 -6.15 -28.49
N ALA A 589 4.33 -5.32 -29.33
CA ALA A 589 5.08 -4.27 -30.05
C ALA A 589 5.73 -3.29 -29.07
N LYS A 590 5.04 -2.89 -27.99
CA LYS A 590 5.60 -2.01 -26.97
C LYS A 590 6.75 -2.70 -26.21
N GLU A 591 6.59 -3.97 -25.83
CA GLU A 591 7.62 -4.73 -25.11
C GLU A 591 8.87 -4.92 -25.99
N TYR A 592 8.66 -5.27 -27.25
CA TYR A 592 9.74 -5.42 -28.22
C TYR A 592 10.52 -4.11 -28.44
N LEU A 593 9.81 -2.97 -28.50
CA LEU A 593 10.45 -1.67 -28.68
C LEU A 593 11.48 -1.34 -27.59
N ASP A 594 11.24 -1.80 -26.36
CA ASP A 594 12.10 -1.54 -25.20
C ASP A 594 13.51 -2.16 -25.33
N TYR A 595 13.68 -3.12 -26.24
CA TYR A 595 14.98 -3.78 -26.53
C TYR A 595 15.70 -3.27 -27.79
N LEU A 596 15.12 -2.28 -28.49
CA LEU A 596 15.58 -1.91 -29.80
C LEU A 596 16.40 -0.61 -29.84
N GLY A 597 17.42 -0.61 -30.67
CA GLY A 597 18.08 0.59 -31.13
C GLY A 597 17.40 1.21 -32.35
N THR A 598 17.99 2.30 -32.84
CA THR A 598 17.59 3.00 -34.04
C THR A 598 18.74 3.01 -35.05
N ASN A 599 18.54 3.68 -36.20
CA ASN A 599 19.61 3.93 -37.16
C ASN A 599 20.71 4.87 -36.61
N LYS A 600 20.51 5.54 -35.50
CA LYS A 600 21.43 6.56 -34.93
C LYS A 600 21.97 6.14 -33.55
N TYR A 601 21.21 5.43 -32.77
CA TYR A 601 21.52 5.08 -31.39
C TYR A 601 21.35 3.58 -31.15
N THR A 602 22.25 2.96 -30.37
CA THR A 602 21.98 1.65 -29.79
C THR A 602 20.86 1.76 -28.78
N ASN A 603 20.27 0.65 -28.38
CA ASN A 603 19.26 0.62 -27.31
C ASN A 603 19.83 1.18 -26.00
N GLU A 604 21.01 0.75 -25.61
CA GLU A 604 21.74 1.25 -24.46
C GLU A 604 21.91 2.78 -24.48
N GLN A 605 22.37 3.32 -25.62
CA GLN A 605 22.52 4.76 -25.80
C GLN A 605 21.21 5.52 -25.67
N LEU A 606 20.08 4.97 -26.16
CA LEU A 606 18.75 5.57 -26.00
C LEU A 606 18.36 5.65 -24.53
N LYS A 607 18.49 4.54 -23.78
CA LYS A 607 18.20 4.49 -22.36
C LYS A 607 19.05 5.47 -21.56
N GLN A 608 20.36 5.51 -21.83
CA GLN A 608 21.28 6.48 -21.22
C GLN A 608 20.90 7.93 -21.55
N GLN A 609 20.48 8.23 -22.79
CA GLN A 609 20.05 9.57 -23.17
C GLN A 609 18.76 10.00 -22.45
N PHE A 610 17.75 9.15 -22.36
CA PHE A 610 16.53 9.45 -21.60
C PHE A 610 16.86 9.67 -20.11
N TYR A 611 17.69 8.82 -19.53
CA TYR A 611 18.10 8.90 -18.15
C TYR A 611 18.90 10.18 -17.85
N LYS A 612 19.82 10.58 -18.75
CA LYS A 612 20.58 11.83 -18.67
C LYS A 612 19.69 13.07 -18.72
N LEU A 613 18.59 13.02 -19.48
CA LEU A 613 17.60 14.09 -19.56
C LEU A 613 16.69 14.14 -18.34
N ALA A 614 16.81 13.24 -17.38
CA ALA A 614 15.84 13.03 -16.29
C ALA A 614 14.39 13.02 -16.84
N CYS A 615 14.19 12.30 -17.94
CA CYS A 615 12.90 12.08 -18.59
C CYS A 615 12.71 10.59 -18.85
N ASN A 616 11.48 10.11 -18.65
CA ASN A 616 11.10 8.73 -18.90
C ASN A 616 9.91 8.68 -19.85
N TYR A 617 9.93 7.75 -20.80
CA TYR A 617 8.76 7.44 -21.61
C TYR A 617 8.12 6.13 -21.16
N SER A 618 6.84 5.99 -21.46
CA SER A 618 6.12 4.73 -21.28
C SER A 618 5.03 4.59 -22.34
N ILE A 619 4.82 3.35 -22.80
CA ILE A 619 3.67 3.00 -23.64
C ILE A 619 2.79 2.07 -22.82
N SER A 620 1.55 2.48 -22.58
CA SER A 620 0.56 1.68 -21.87
C SER A 620 -0.50 1.21 -22.85
N VAL A 621 -0.77 -0.10 -22.85
CA VAL A 621 -1.80 -0.71 -23.69
C VAL A 621 -2.78 -1.44 -22.80
N GLY A 622 -3.99 -0.89 -22.65
CA GLY A 622 -5.11 -1.53 -21.96
C GLY A 622 -6.07 -2.16 -22.96
N ALA A 623 -7.22 -2.64 -22.48
CA ALA A 623 -8.23 -3.26 -23.35
C ALA A 623 -8.72 -2.28 -24.43
N ARG A 624 -9.14 -1.08 -24.03
CA ARG A 624 -9.77 -0.07 -24.90
C ARG A 624 -9.06 1.28 -24.92
N GLN A 625 -7.84 1.34 -24.43
CA GLN A 625 -7.05 2.56 -24.41
C GLN A 625 -5.58 2.26 -24.64
N LEU A 626 -4.91 3.15 -25.36
CA LEU A 626 -3.46 3.16 -25.50
C LEU A 626 -2.96 4.56 -25.21
N SER A 627 -1.83 4.66 -24.54
CA SER A 627 -1.16 5.94 -24.32
C SER A 627 0.33 5.84 -24.53
N VAL A 628 0.92 6.84 -25.15
CA VAL A 628 2.35 7.07 -25.24
C VAL A 628 2.67 8.28 -24.39
N SER A 629 3.34 8.08 -23.28
CA SER A 629 3.58 9.11 -22.27
C SER A 629 5.04 9.45 -22.13
N LEU A 630 5.32 10.70 -21.81
CA LEU A 630 6.63 11.25 -21.50
C LEU A 630 6.50 12.11 -20.25
N ASN A 631 7.38 11.90 -19.27
CA ASN A 631 7.39 12.68 -18.03
C ASN A 631 8.83 12.97 -17.60
N GLY A 632 9.01 14.00 -16.74
CA GLY A 632 10.32 14.40 -16.25
C GLY A 632 10.46 15.91 -16.06
N LEU A 633 11.65 16.44 -16.26
CA LEU A 633 11.94 17.88 -16.19
C LEU A 633 11.50 18.61 -17.46
N ALA A 634 10.69 19.65 -17.31
CA ALA A 634 10.09 20.37 -18.45
C ALA A 634 11.11 21.10 -19.34
N GLU A 635 12.25 21.49 -18.80
CA GLU A 635 13.35 22.09 -19.58
C GLU A 635 13.91 21.12 -20.62
N ASN A 636 13.88 19.82 -20.32
CA ASN A 636 14.37 18.74 -21.20
C ASN A 636 13.28 18.15 -22.08
N MET A 637 11.99 18.51 -21.86
CA MET A 637 10.86 17.96 -22.61
C MET A 637 11.03 18.04 -24.14
N PRO A 638 11.49 19.16 -24.76
CA PRO A 638 11.64 19.24 -26.20
C PRO A 638 12.65 18.23 -26.77
N GLN A 639 13.73 17.99 -26.06
CA GLN A 639 14.77 17.02 -26.46
C GLN A 639 14.26 15.59 -26.27
N ALA A 640 13.68 15.30 -25.12
CA ALA A 640 13.13 13.99 -24.79
C ALA A 640 11.98 13.59 -25.73
N LEU A 641 11.08 14.53 -26.07
CA LEU A 641 10.03 14.29 -27.06
C LEU A 641 10.60 14.02 -28.45
N THR A 642 11.64 14.76 -28.87
CA THR A 642 12.30 14.51 -30.14
C THR A 642 12.96 13.13 -30.17
N LEU A 643 13.54 12.70 -29.06
CA LEU A 643 14.17 11.37 -28.93
C LEU A 643 13.11 10.25 -28.97
N LEU A 644 11.97 10.42 -28.28
CA LEU A 644 10.85 9.48 -28.30
C LEU A 644 10.27 9.34 -29.72
N GLU A 645 10.02 10.43 -30.40
CA GLU A 645 9.54 10.42 -31.81
C GLU A 645 10.57 9.76 -32.74
N HIS A 646 11.87 10.01 -32.50
CA HIS A 646 12.92 9.34 -33.24
C HIS A 646 12.89 7.83 -33.02
N LEU A 647 12.73 7.35 -31.78
CA LEU A 647 12.63 5.93 -31.45
C LEU A 647 11.41 5.29 -32.16
N LEU A 648 10.22 5.87 -32.01
CA LEU A 648 8.97 5.35 -32.61
C LEU A 648 9.06 5.27 -34.15
N GLN A 649 9.74 6.20 -34.81
CA GLN A 649 9.82 6.27 -36.29
C GLN A 649 10.98 5.48 -36.87
N ASN A 650 12.07 5.26 -36.14
CA ASN A 650 13.34 4.76 -36.68
C ASN A 650 13.89 3.52 -35.93
N ALA A 651 13.08 2.88 -35.04
CA ALA A 651 13.48 1.62 -34.42
C ALA A 651 13.84 0.60 -35.50
N LYS A 652 14.95 -0.13 -35.26
CA LYS A 652 15.43 -1.17 -36.18
C LYS A 652 14.97 -2.54 -35.70
N VAL A 653 14.53 -3.35 -36.65
CA VAL A 653 14.25 -4.76 -36.39
C VAL A 653 15.52 -5.47 -35.90
N ASP A 654 15.37 -6.23 -34.85
CA ASP A 654 16.33 -7.20 -34.32
C ASP A 654 15.60 -8.54 -34.13
N ASN A 655 15.79 -9.45 -35.05
CA ASN A 655 15.12 -10.76 -35.03
C ASN A 655 15.57 -11.60 -33.82
N ASP A 656 16.83 -11.49 -33.41
CA ASP A 656 17.37 -12.24 -32.28
C ASP A 656 16.74 -11.74 -30.98
N ALA A 657 16.62 -10.41 -30.81
CA ALA A 657 15.91 -9.82 -29.67
C ALA A 657 14.44 -10.27 -29.61
N TRP A 658 13.75 -10.33 -30.76
CA TRP A 658 12.37 -10.84 -30.80
C TRP A 658 12.27 -12.32 -30.37
N GLN A 659 13.14 -13.19 -30.88
CA GLN A 659 13.12 -14.60 -30.50
C GLN A 659 13.46 -14.81 -29.02
N GLN A 660 14.39 -14.02 -28.47
CA GLN A 660 14.70 -14.05 -27.03
C GLN A 660 13.52 -13.57 -26.20
N LEU A 661 12.84 -12.47 -26.59
CA LEU A 661 11.65 -11.99 -25.92
C LEU A 661 10.54 -13.04 -25.88
N VAL A 662 10.29 -13.73 -27.00
CA VAL A 662 9.31 -14.83 -27.06
C VAL A 662 9.71 -16.00 -26.14
N ALA A 663 10.99 -16.31 -26.02
CA ALA A 663 11.47 -17.35 -25.12
C ALA A 663 11.30 -16.95 -23.63
N LEU A 664 11.57 -15.68 -23.30
CA LEU A 664 11.31 -15.14 -21.95
C LEU A 664 9.80 -15.14 -21.62
N GLU A 665 8.96 -14.77 -22.58
CA GLU A 665 7.50 -14.81 -22.42
C GLU A 665 7.00 -16.24 -22.17
N GLU A 666 7.51 -17.24 -22.91
CA GLU A 666 7.19 -18.65 -22.68
C GLU A 666 7.55 -19.10 -21.26
N LYS A 667 8.76 -18.75 -20.78
CA LYS A 667 9.18 -19.02 -19.40
C LYS A 667 8.31 -18.30 -18.38
N SER A 668 8.04 -17.01 -18.59
CA SER A 668 7.18 -16.18 -17.71
C SER A 668 5.77 -16.77 -17.59
N ARG A 669 5.19 -17.23 -18.69
CA ARG A 669 3.88 -17.91 -18.70
C ARG A 669 3.88 -19.22 -17.92
N ASN A 670 4.93 -20.00 -18.03
CA ASN A 670 5.08 -21.23 -17.26
C ASN A 670 5.21 -20.93 -15.76
N ASP A 671 6.01 -19.92 -15.40
CA ASP A 671 6.20 -19.50 -14.02
C ASP A 671 4.92 -18.91 -13.40
N ALA A 672 4.13 -18.18 -14.18
CA ALA A 672 2.85 -17.63 -13.76
C ALA A 672 1.87 -18.71 -13.26
N LYS A 673 1.90 -19.90 -13.87
CA LYS A 673 1.06 -21.04 -13.46
C LYS A 673 1.44 -21.59 -12.07
N LEU A 674 2.65 -21.30 -11.59
CA LEU A 674 3.14 -21.71 -10.27
C LEU A 674 2.76 -20.73 -9.14
N ASN A 675 2.26 -19.54 -9.47
CA ASN A 675 1.91 -18.52 -8.51
C ASN A 675 0.43 -18.52 -8.15
N GLN A 676 0.09 -18.70 -6.88
CA GLN A 676 -1.30 -18.81 -6.41
C GLN A 676 -2.14 -17.57 -6.75
N GLN A 677 -1.60 -16.37 -6.53
CA GLN A 677 -2.33 -15.14 -6.77
C GLN A 677 -2.62 -14.91 -8.25
N GLN A 678 -1.67 -15.27 -9.14
CA GLN A 678 -1.89 -15.20 -10.59
C GLN A 678 -2.96 -16.20 -11.05
N ASN A 679 -2.91 -17.45 -10.57
CA ASN A 679 -3.94 -18.45 -10.83
C ASN A 679 -5.33 -17.92 -10.41
N PHE A 680 -5.44 -17.38 -9.19
CA PHE A 680 -6.72 -16.86 -8.72
C PHE A 680 -7.20 -15.65 -9.52
N SER A 681 -6.31 -14.73 -9.87
CA SER A 681 -6.66 -13.57 -10.70
C SER A 681 -7.21 -13.98 -12.06
N ARG A 682 -6.57 -14.96 -12.73
CA ARG A 682 -7.04 -15.51 -14.02
C ARG A 682 -8.37 -16.23 -13.88
N LEU A 683 -8.54 -17.02 -12.82
CA LEU A 683 -9.77 -17.71 -12.52
C LEU A 683 -10.94 -16.74 -12.27
N VAL A 684 -10.69 -15.63 -11.55
CA VAL A 684 -11.68 -14.57 -11.34
C VAL A 684 -12.08 -13.91 -12.67
N GLN A 685 -11.11 -13.60 -13.55
CA GLN A 685 -11.43 -13.07 -14.89
C GLN A 685 -12.26 -14.05 -15.72
N TYR A 686 -11.95 -15.35 -15.61
CA TYR A 686 -12.78 -16.39 -16.22
C TYR A 686 -14.21 -16.40 -15.62
N GLY A 687 -14.33 -16.24 -14.30
CA GLY A 687 -15.63 -16.15 -13.62
C GLY A 687 -16.46 -14.94 -14.04
N ILE A 688 -15.85 -13.80 -14.30
CA ILE A 688 -16.55 -12.57 -14.70
C ILE A 688 -16.92 -12.59 -16.19
N TYR A 689 -16.01 -13.00 -17.08
CA TYR A 689 -16.16 -12.85 -18.53
C TYR A 689 -16.31 -14.20 -19.28
N GLY A 690 -16.05 -15.34 -18.64
CA GLY A 690 -15.97 -16.63 -19.31
C GLY A 690 -14.67 -16.82 -20.09
N PRO A 691 -14.63 -17.71 -21.09
CA PRO A 691 -13.41 -18.07 -21.82
C PRO A 691 -12.82 -16.94 -22.68
N TYR A 692 -13.61 -15.95 -23.08
CA TYR A 692 -13.14 -14.75 -23.78
C TYR A 692 -13.02 -13.59 -22.79
N ASN A 693 -11.85 -13.40 -22.22
CA ASN A 693 -11.59 -12.41 -21.17
C ASN A 693 -10.19 -11.75 -21.33
N PRO A 694 -9.95 -10.59 -20.69
CA PRO A 694 -8.72 -9.83 -20.87
C PRO A 694 -7.43 -10.59 -20.54
N SER A 695 -7.48 -11.52 -19.58
CA SER A 695 -6.29 -12.23 -19.12
C SER A 695 -6.01 -13.53 -19.88
N ARG A 696 -6.97 -14.01 -20.66
CA ARG A 696 -6.86 -15.25 -21.44
C ARG A 696 -6.77 -15.00 -22.96
N HIS A 697 -7.33 -13.88 -23.43
CA HIS A 697 -7.28 -13.47 -24.82
C HIS A 697 -5.89 -12.93 -25.14
N ASP A 698 -5.01 -13.82 -25.56
CA ASP A 698 -3.61 -13.55 -25.84
C ASP A 698 -3.10 -14.36 -27.02
N LEU A 699 -1.95 -13.96 -27.62
CA LEU A 699 -1.32 -14.72 -28.68
C LEU A 699 -0.60 -15.93 -28.08
N SER A 700 -0.80 -17.12 -28.66
CA SER A 700 -0.04 -18.29 -28.25
C SER A 700 1.45 -18.12 -28.59
N ILE A 701 2.34 -18.84 -27.90
CA ILE A 701 3.77 -18.83 -28.17
C ILE A 701 4.08 -19.18 -29.64
N ALA A 702 3.32 -20.14 -30.20
CA ALA A 702 3.43 -20.50 -31.62
C ALA A 702 3.09 -19.32 -32.56
N GLN A 703 2.04 -18.55 -32.23
CA GLN A 703 1.68 -17.34 -32.98
C GLN A 703 2.71 -16.24 -32.80
N LEU A 704 3.28 -16.06 -31.58
CA LEU A 704 4.34 -15.10 -31.33
C LEU A 704 5.60 -15.41 -32.15
N ARG A 705 6.01 -16.67 -32.23
CA ARG A 705 7.14 -17.11 -33.05
C ARG A 705 6.94 -16.85 -34.56
N GLN A 706 5.70 -16.76 -35.02
CA GLN A 706 5.35 -16.49 -36.42
C GLN A 706 5.15 -14.99 -36.73
N GLN A 707 5.15 -14.10 -35.71
CA GLN A 707 4.99 -12.67 -35.97
C GLN A 707 6.20 -12.13 -36.73
N ASP A 708 5.92 -11.25 -37.69
CA ASP A 708 6.96 -10.43 -38.32
C ASP A 708 7.29 -9.24 -37.42
N PRO A 709 8.49 -9.15 -36.85
CA PRO A 709 8.90 -8.02 -36.02
C PRO A 709 8.77 -6.65 -36.70
N GLN A 710 8.88 -6.60 -38.05
CA GLN A 710 8.70 -5.36 -38.81
C GLN A 710 7.25 -4.88 -38.77
N GLU A 711 6.27 -5.81 -38.79
CA GLU A 711 4.86 -5.45 -38.64
C GLU A 711 4.55 -4.92 -37.24
N LEU A 712 5.14 -5.51 -36.18
CA LEU A 712 5.01 -5.03 -34.81
C LEU A 712 5.48 -3.57 -34.67
N LEU A 713 6.65 -3.24 -35.20
CA LEU A 713 7.15 -1.85 -35.19
C LEU A 713 6.26 -0.91 -36.02
N SER A 714 5.70 -1.42 -37.12
CA SER A 714 4.79 -0.63 -37.95
C SER A 714 3.51 -0.23 -37.23
N LEU A 715 3.01 -1.03 -36.25
CA LEU A 715 1.88 -0.67 -35.41
C LEU A 715 2.17 0.61 -34.60
N LEU A 716 3.32 0.65 -33.91
CA LEU A 716 3.71 1.79 -33.08
C LEU A 716 4.05 3.02 -33.93
N LYS A 717 4.74 2.84 -35.05
CA LYS A 717 5.08 3.89 -36.00
C LYS A 717 3.84 4.58 -36.59
N ASN A 718 2.76 3.81 -36.75
CA ASN A 718 1.51 4.32 -37.34
C ASN A 718 0.58 4.99 -36.32
N LEU A 719 0.87 4.97 -35.01
CA LEU A 719 0.03 5.59 -33.97
C LEU A 719 -0.26 7.05 -34.28
N SER A 720 0.73 7.82 -34.73
CA SER A 720 0.56 9.24 -35.10
C SER A 720 -0.42 9.52 -36.25
N LYS A 721 -0.91 8.47 -36.92
CA LYS A 721 -1.88 8.59 -38.03
C LYS A 721 -3.33 8.46 -37.55
N TYR A 722 -3.58 7.90 -36.36
CA TYR A 722 -4.92 7.71 -35.80
C TYR A 722 -5.39 8.94 -35.02
N ASP A 723 -6.70 9.06 -34.84
CA ASP A 723 -7.27 10.06 -33.94
C ASP A 723 -6.77 9.86 -32.50
N HIS A 724 -6.26 10.92 -31.92
CA HIS A 724 -5.74 10.91 -30.55
C HIS A 724 -5.80 12.31 -29.92
N THR A 725 -5.71 12.34 -28.60
CA THR A 725 -5.73 13.56 -27.81
C THR A 725 -4.41 13.74 -27.07
N LEU A 726 -3.84 14.93 -27.12
CA LEU A 726 -2.68 15.31 -26.33
C LEU A 726 -3.16 15.69 -24.90
N LEU A 727 -2.63 15.05 -23.90
CA LEU A 727 -2.84 15.35 -22.49
C LEU A 727 -1.59 15.99 -21.93
N TYR A 728 -1.73 17.08 -21.20
CA TYR A 728 -0.57 17.77 -20.64
C TYR A 728 -0.83 18.35 -19.26
N TYR A 729 0.07 18.06 -18.34
CA TYR A 729 0.27 18.76 -17.08
C TYR A 729 1.72 19.22 -17.01
N GLY A 730 1.98 20.51 -16.89
CA GLY A 730 3.36 21.01 -16.84
C GLY A 730 3.46 22.53 -16.86
N PRO A 731 4.68 23.10 -16.73
CA PRO A 731 4.90 24.53 -16.58
C PRO A 731 4.88 25.33 -17.90
N LEU A 732 4.95 24.67 -19.07
CA LEU A 732 4.88 25.40 -20.34
C LEU A 732 3.53 26.06 -20.53
N SER A 733 3.48 27.20 -21.19
CA SER A 733 2.24 27.78 -21.69
C SER A 733 1.65 26.95 -22.82
N GLU A 734 0.36 27.08 -23.08
CA GLU A 734 -0.31 26.40 -24.22
C GLU A 734 0.38 26.68 -25.55
N GLN A 735 0.85 27.91 -25.78
CA GLN A 735 1.52 28.31 -27.01
C GLN A 735 2.89 27.62 -27.15
N GLU A 736 3.67 27.56 -26.08
CA GLU A 736 4.95 26.84 -26.03
C GLU A 736 4.75 25.33 -26.22
N LEU A 737 3.79 24.73 -25.52
CA LEU A 737 3.43 23.33 -25.69
C LEU A 737 3.08 23.01 -27.13
N ALA A 738 2.13 23.79 -27.71
CA ALA A 738 1.70 23.60 -29.10
C ALA A 738 2.87 23.73 -30.09
N LYS A 739 3.80 24.65 -29.85
CA LYS A 739 5.01 24.83 -30.70
C LYS A 739 5.94 23.61 -30.60
N VAL A 740 6.25 23.15 -29.39
CA VAL A 740 7.13 21.99 -29.15
C VAL A 740 6.53 20.73 -29.78
N VAL A 741 5.25 20.45 -29.48
CA VAL A 741 4.57 19.25 -30.00
C VAL A 741 4.46 19.31 -31.53
N THR A 742 4.07 20.43 -32.13
CA THR A 742 3.97 20.57 -33.60
C THR A 742 5.33 20.37 -34.30
N LYS A 743 6.44 20.73 -33.64
CA LYS A 743 7.79 20.53 -34.17
C LYS A 743 8.21 19.06 -34.14
N ALA A 744 7.96 18.36 -33.03
CA ALA A 744 8.43 16.98 -32.82
C ALA A 744 7.44 15.93 -33.34
N HIS A 745 6.17 16.02 -32.94
CA HIS A 745 5.12 15.03 -33.26
C HIS A 745 4.54 15.31 -34.66
N LYS A 746 4.77 14.38 -35.58
CA LYS A 746 4.34 14.53 -36.98
C LYS A 746 3.07 13.77 -37.25
N THR A 747 1.96 14.45 -37.38
CA THR A 747 0.66 13.87 -37.76
C THR A 747 0.39 14.06 -39.26
N GLY A 748 -0.49 13.22 -39.82
CA GLY A 748 -1.03 13.38 -41.14
C GLY A 748 -1.92 14.63 -41.26
N LYS A 749 -2.28 15.06 -42.52
CA LYS A 749 -3.22 16.14 -42.74
C LYS A 749 -4.64 15.82 -42.25
N LYS A 750 -5.02 14.55 -42.27
CA LYS A 750 -6.26 14.00 -41.77
C LYS A 750 -5.92 12.77 -40.98
N LEU A 751 -6.38 12.70 -39.71
CA LEU A 751 -6.22 11.52 -38.88
C LEU A 751 -7.24 10.45 -39.28
N MET A 752 -6.86 9.20 -39.16
CA MET A 752 -7.72 8.04 -39.39
C MET A 752 -8.55 7.77 -38.13
N ALA A 753 -9.74 7.23 -38.32
CA ALA A 753 -10.51 6.69 -37.20
C ALA A 753 -9.71 5.58 -36.50
N VAL A 754 -9.86 5.49 -35.20
CA VAL A 754 -9.22 4.43 -34.39
C VAL A 754 -9.77 3.05 -34.80
N PRO A 755 -8.96 1.98 -34.71
CA PRO A 755 -9.41 0.64 -34.99
C PRO A 755 -10.54 0.21 -34.05
N GLU A 756 -11.54 -0.45 -34.59
CA GLU A 756 -12.61 -1.09 -33.77
C GLU A 756 -12.07 -2.38 -33.15
N GLY A 757 -12.56 -2.70 -31.96
CA GLY A 757 -12.23 -3.92 -31.23
C GLY A 757 -13.44 -4.76 -30.84
N LYS A 758 -13.21 -6.02 -30.56
CA LYS A 758 -14.23 -6.92 -30.00
C LYS A 758 -14.21 -6.80 -28.48
N HIS A 759 -15.25 -6.20 -27.92
CA HIS A 759 -15.34 -5.97 -26.48
C HIS A 759 -15.54 -7.26 -25.68
N TYR A 760 -14.86 -7.31 -24.51
CA TYR A 760 -15.12 -8.36 -23.52
C TYR A 760 -16.49 -8.11 -22.88
N THR A 761 -17.29 -9.18 -22.76
CA THR A 761 -18.64 -9.10 -22.22
C THR A 761 -18.73 -9.91 -20.93
N MET A 762 -19.17 -9.27 -19.85
CA MET A 762 -19.40 -9.93 -18.58
C MET A 762 -20.52 -10.95 -18.68
N GLN A 763 -20.34 -12.12 -18.06
CA GLN A 763 -21.30 -13.21 -18.06
C GLN A 763 -22.39 -12.97 -17.02
N ALA A 764 -23.66 -13.23 -17.38
CA ALA A 764 -24.75 -13.26 -16.40
C ALA A 764 -24.57 -14.43 -15.41
N THR A 765 -25.19 -14.27 -14.26
CA THR A 765 -25.28 -15.33 -13.23
C THR A 765 -26.74 -15.77 -13.06
N PRO A 766 -27.28 -16.56 -13.97
CA PRO A 766 -28.71 -16.94 -13.96
C PRO A 766 -29.05 -18.02 -12.95
N GLN A 767 -28.06 -18.77 -12.48
CA GLN A 767 -28.15 -19.83 -11.48
C GLN A 767 -26.86 -19.97 -10.69
N ASN A 768 -26.91 -20.68 -9.56
CA ASN A 768 -25.69 -21.02 -8.84
C ASN A 768 -24.76 -21.91 -9.67
N GLU A 769 -23.49 -21.63 -9.64
CA GLU A 769 -22.46 -22.34 -10.41
C GLU A 769 -21.15 -22.31 -9.60
N ILE A 770 -20.39 -23.40 -9.58
CA ILE A 770 -19.09 -23.47 -8.94
C ILE A 770 -18.03 -23.69 -10.03
N LEU A 771 -17.06 -22.78 -10.08
CA LEU A 771 -15.84 -22.90 -10.86
C LEU A 771 -14.69 -23.22 -9.90
N LEU A 772 -14.15 -24.43 -9.98
CA LEU A 772 -13.06 -24.91 -9.12
C LEU A 772 -11.81 -25.13 -9.97
N ALA A 773 -10.72 -24.47 -9.60
CA ALA A 773 -9.39 -24.68 -10.17
C ALA A 773 -8.42 -25.21 -9.11
N PRO A 774 -7.51 -26.14 -9.48
CA PRO A 774 -6.62 -26.78 -8.52
C PRO A 774 -5.45 -25.88 -8.16
N TYR A 775 -5.11 -25.86 -6.86
CA TYR A 775 -3.85 -25.31 -6.38
C TYR A 775 -3.50 -25.95 -5.03
N ASP A 776 -2.30 -26.50 -4.92
CA ASP A 776 -1.81 -27.17 -3.71
C ASP A 776 -1.35 -26.15 -2.68
N ALA A 777 -2.29 -25.54 -1.96
CA ALA A 777 -2.01 -24.59 -0.87
C ALA A 777 -2.84 -24.92 0.38
N LYS A 778 -2.33 -24.48 1.53
CA LYS A 778 -2.98 -24.70 2.83
C LYS A 778 -4.12 -23.71 3.09
N ASN A 779 -4.30 -22.72 2.24
CA ASN A 779 -5.39 -21.74 2.25
C ASN A 779 -6.03 -21.62 0.87
N ILE A 780 -7.32 -21.39 0.85
CA ILE A 780 -8.10 -21.19 -0.36
C ILE A 780 -8.34 -19.71 -0.62
N TYR A 781 -8.47 -19.39 -1.90
CA TYR A 781 -8.97 -18.09 -2.36
C TYR A 781 -10.32 -18.31 -3.00
N MET A 782 -11.32 -17.53 -2.58
CA MET A 782 -12.68 -17.65 -3.10
C MET A 782 -13.31 -16.28 -3.36
N ARG A 783 -14.11 -16.21 -4.44
CA ARG A 783 -15.11 -15.14 -4.68
C ARG A 783 -16.47 -15.74 -5.00
N MET A 784 -17.51 -15.07 -4.51
CA MET A 784 -18.87 -15.25 -4.99
C MET A 784 -19.20 -14.04 -5.86
N ILE A 785 -19.65 -14.26 -7.11
CA ILE A 785 -19.93 -13.20 -8.09
C ILE A 785 -21.38 -13.28 -8.50
N HIS A 786 -22.07 -12.13 -8.51
CA HIS A 786 -23.44 -12.02 -9.02
C HIS A 786 -23.53 -10.90 -10.05
N ASN A 787 -24.12 -11.20 -11.23
CA ASN A 787 -24.29 -10.26 -12.31
C ASN A 787 -25.64 -10.51 -13.04
N GLU A 788 -26.57 -9.55 -12.93
CA GLU A 788 -27.85 -9.56 -13.62
C GLU A 788 -27.84 -8.83 -15.00
N GLN A 789 -26.67 -8.49 -15.50
CA GLN A 789 -26.51 -7.68 -16.74
C GLN A 789 -27.09 -6.28 -16.62
N ARG A 790 -27.10 -5.74 -15.40
CA ARG A 790 -27.63 -4.41 -15.11
C ARG A 790 -26.73 -3.33 -15.71
N PRO A 791 -27.27 -2.41 -16.52
CA PRO A 791 -26.50 -1.27 -17.01
C PRO A 791 -26.22 -0.30 -15.87
N TRP A 792 -25.14 0.46 -15.99
CA TRP A 792 -24.81 1.50 -15.05
C TRP A 792 -25.90 2.54 -14.86
N GLN A 793 -26.23 2.87 -13.60
CA GLN A 793 -27.28 3.79 -13.19
C GLN A 793 -26.66 4.93 -12.36
N PRO A 794 -26.31 6.08 -12.95
CA PRO A 794 -25.68 7.18 -12.23
C PRO A 794 -26.56 7.79 -11.14
N GLN A 795 -27.89 7.64 -11.22
CA GLN A 795 -28.84 8.11 -10.21
C GLN A 795 -28.71 7.34 -8.88
N GLU A 796 -28.17 6.12 -8.92
CA GLU A 796 -27.97 5.26 -7.76
C GLU A 796 -26.54 5.33 -7.20
N ALA A 797 -25.67 6.15 -7.78
CA ALA A 797 -24.28 6.24 -7.37
C ALA A 797 -24.14 6.52 -5.85
N ALA A 798 -25.02 7.33 -5.27
CA ALA A 798 -25.00 7.65 -3.85
C ALA A 798 -25.35 6.44 -2.96
N VAL A 799 -26.39 5.68 -3.31
CA VAL A 799 -26.77 4.49 -2.53
C VAL A 799 -25.73 3.38 -2.66
N LYS A 800 -25.12 3.19 -3.84
CA LYS A 800 -24.04 2.23 -4.07
C LYS A 800 -22.79 2.58 -3.29
N ALA A 801 -22.37 3.85 -3.33
CA ALA A 801 -21.23 4.33 -2.55
C ALA A 801 -21.45 4.13 -1.04
N LEU A 802 -22.65 4.47 -0.55
CA LEU A 802 -22.98 4.30 0.86
C LEU A 802 -23.17 2.82 1.27
N PHE A 803 -23.70 1.97 0.37
CA PHE A 803 -23.78 0.54 0.57
C PHE A 803 -22.37 -0.07 0.74
N ASN A 804 -21.43 0.27 -0.12
CA ASN A 804 -20.05 -0.23 -0.01
C ASN A 804 -19.38 0.24 1.31
N GLU A 805 -19.63 1.45 1.75
CA GLU A 805 -19.13 1.99 3.02
C GLU A 805 -19.76 1.30 4.25
N TYR A 806 -21.02 0.91 4.16
CA TYR A 806 -21.74 0.23 5.22
C TYR A 806 -21.44 -1.27 5.28
N TYR A 807 -21.44 -1.94 4.13
CA TYR A 807 -21.48 -3.39 4.03
C TYR A 807 -20.11 -4.03 3.91
N GLY A 808 -19.24 -3.57 3.00
CA GLY A 808 -18.18 -4.46 2.53
C GLY A 808 -16.75 -3.97 2.44
N GLY A 809 -16.48 -2.66 2.55
CA GLY A 809 -15.19 -2.10 2.11
C GLY A 809 -14.12 -1.84 3.18
N GLY A 810 -14.42 -1.84 4.48
CA GLY A 810 -13.49 -1.43 5.54
C GLY A 810 -13.64 -2.26 6.83
N MET A 811 -12.74 -2.02 7.80
CA MET A 811 -12.71 -2.76 9.07
C MET A 811 -13.95 -2.53 9.96
N ASN A 812 -14.68 -1.46 9.75
CA ASN A 812 -15.93 -1.15 10.44
C ASN A 812 -17.18 -1.70 9.75
N THR A 813 -17.06 -2.39 8.61
CA THR A 813 -18.18 -2.87 7.78
C THR A 813 -18.77 -4.19 8.27
N ILE A 814 -19.98 -4.51 7.80
CA ILE A 814 -20.72 -5.72 8.16
C ILE A 814 -19.89 -6.99 7.87
N VAL A 815 -19.34 -7.10 6.66
CA VAL A 815 -18.57 -8.29 6.23
C VAL A 815 -17.37 -8.52 7.14
N PHE A 816 -16.59 -7.49 7.43
CA PHE A 816 -15.41 -7.61 8.26
C PHE A 816 -15.75 -8.01 9.70
N GLN A 817 -16.77 -7.37 10.28
CA GLN A 817 -17.23 -7.67 11.65
C GLN A 817 -17.73 -9.09 11.78
N GLU A 818 -18.48 -9.60 10.80
CA GLU A 818 -19.11 -10.92 10.88
C GLU A 818 -18.13 -12.07 10.59
N LEU A 819 -17.24 -11.92 9.63
CA LEU A 819 -16.33 -13.00 9.23
C LEU A 819 -15.02 -13.00 10.00
N ARG A 820 -14.42 -11.82 10.22
CA ARG A 820 -13.13 -11.73 10.90
C ARG A 820 -13.27 -11.53 12.42
N GLU A 821 -13.92 -10.44 12.85
CA GLU A 821 -13.88 -10.03 14.26
C GLU A 821 -14.70 -10.95 15.17
N ALA A 822 -15.91 -11.31 14.75
CA ALA A 822 -16.78 -12.13 15.58
C ALA A 822 -16.41 -13.62 15.57
N ARG A 823 -15.87 -14.12 14.45
CA ARG A 823 -15.71 -15.57 14.22
C ARG A 823 -14.28 -16.00 13.90
N GLY A 824 -13.37 -15.09 13.57
CA GLY A 824 -12.01 -15.44 13.17
C GLY A 824 -11.97 -16.40 11.97
N LEU A 825 -12.96 -16.35 11.07
CA LEU A 825 -13.07 -17.29 9.95
C LEU A 825 -12.07 -17.00 8.82
N ALA A 826 -11.76 -15.74 8.58
CA ALA A 826 -10.87 -15.34 7.50
C ALA A 826 -10.05 -14.12 7.91
N TYR A 827 -8.77 -14.09 7.54
CA TYR A 827 -7.93 -12.90 7.72
C TYR A 827 -8.35 -11.78 6.77
N ASN A 828 -8.62 -12.13 5.52
CA ASN A 828 -9.07 -11.18 4.50
C ASN A 828 -10.50 -11.55 4.07
N ALA A 829 -11.45 -10.65 4.35
CA ALA A 829 -12.86 -10.78 3.97
C ALA A 829 -13.42 -9.42 3.61
N PHE A 830 -13.94 -9.28 2.39
CA PHE A 830 -14.62 -8.06 1.95
C PHE A 830 -15.66 -8.36 0.84
N ALA A 831 -16.50 -7.38 0.58
CA ALA A 831 -17.46 -7.42 -0.51
C ALA A 831 -17.57 -6.04 -1.17
N ALA A 832 -17.98 -6.00 -2.42
CA ALA A 832 -18.21 -4.73 -3.10
C ALA A 832 -19.26 -4.86 -4.20
N TYR A 833 -20.09 -3.84 -4.32
CA TYR A 833 -20.90 -3.59 -5.50
C TYR A 833 -20.10 -2.72 -6.47
N MET A 834 -19.80 -3.27 -7.64
CA MET A 834 -18.88 -2.68 -8.61
C MET A 834 -19.63 -1.92 -9.71
N GLU A 835 -19.24 -0.69 -9.89
CA GLU A 835 -19.63 0.10 -11.04
C GLU A 835 -18.65 -0.12 -12.21
N PRO A 836 -19.12 -0.08 -13.47
CA PRO A 836 -18.24 -0.32 -14.62
C PRO A 836 -17.30 0.85 -14.91
N SER A 837 -16.24 0.57 -15.67
CA SER A 837 -15.31 1.60 -16.16
C SER A 837 -15.73 2.23 -17.49
N TYR A 838 -16.68 1.61 -18.20
CA TYR A 838 -17.24 2.06 -19.48
C TYR A 838 -18.76 1.93 -19.44
N LYS A 839 -19.47 2.90 -20.06
CA LYS A 839 -20.94 2.95 -20.06
C LYS A 839 -21.64 1.70 -20.57
N ASP A 840 -21.04 0.97 -21.49
CA ASP A 840 -21.60 -0.26 -22.10
C ASP A 840 -21.36 -1.51 -21.26
N GLN A 841 -20.47 -1.45 -20.27
CA GLN A 841 -20.23 -2.54 -19.31
C GLN A 841 -21.34 -2.61 -18.26
N LYS A 842 -21.35 -3.69 -17.48
CA LYS A 842 -22.38 -4.00 -16.51
C LYS A 842 -21.89 -3.84 -15.07
N GLU A 843 -22.83 -3.52 -14.19
CA GLU A 843 -22.61 -3.58 -12.74
C GLU A 843 -22.60 -5.03 -12.28
N TYR A 844 -21.88 -5.32 -11.20
CA TYR A 844 -21.91 -6.64 -10.56
C TYR A 844 -21.52 -6.54 -9.08
N PHE A 845 -21.94 -7.53 -8.32
CA PHE A 845 -21.55 -7.67 -6.91
C PHE A 845 -20.58 -8.84 -6.75
N PHE A 846 -19.65 -8.72 -5.80
CA PHE A 846 -18.81 -9.85 -5.41
C PHE A 846 -18.46 -9.83 -3.93
N THR A 847 -18.19 -11.02 -3.38
CA THR A 847 -17.51 -11.23 -2.09
C THR A 847 -16.12 -11.81 -2.32
N HIS A 848 -15.22 -11.62 -1.37
CA HIS A 848 -13.87 -12.19 -1.40
C HIS A 848 -13.44 -12.68 -0.03
N ILE A 849 -12.81 -13.85 0.00
CA ILE A 849 -12.15 -14.39 1.20
C ILE A 849 -10.83 -15.08 0.85
N ILE A 850 -9.90 -15.01 1.83
CA ILE A 850 -8.75 -15.89 1.94
C ILE A 850 -8.85 -16.55 3.30
N THR A 851 -8.95 -17.88 3.33
CA THR A 851 -9.15 -18.66 4.56
C THR A 851 -8.53 -20.05 4.45
N GLN A 852 -8.48 -20.78 5.55
CA GLN A 852 -8.08 -22.18 5.55
C GLN A 852 -9.10 -23.05 4.81
N ASN A 853 -8.63 -24.18 4.26
CA ASN A 853 -9.46 -25.10 3.48
C ASN A 853 -10.69 -25.59 4.28
N ASP A 854 -10.52 -25.93 5.56
CA ASP A 854 -11.56 -26.42 6.47
C ASP A 854 -12.57 -25.35 6.92
N LYS A 855 -12.27 -24.06 6.75
CA LYS A 855 -13.13 -22.93 7.14
C LYS A 855 -13.95 -22.35 5.99
N MET A 856 -13.65 -22.75 4.76
CA MET A 856 -14.31 -22.19 3.57
C MET A 856 -15.84 -22.27 3.66
N MET A 857 -16.38 -23.44 4.02
CA MET A 857 -17.84 -23.64 4.08
C MET A 857 -18.51 -22.84 5.22
N ASP A 858 -17.79 -22.58 6.31
CA ASP A 858 -18.27 -21.66 7.37
C ASP A 858 -18.36 -20.22 6.83
N CYS A 859 -17.37 -19.78 6.05
CA CYS A 859 -17.41 -18.48 5.39
C CYS A 859 -18.57 -18.38 4.40
N VAL A 860 -18.79 -19.41 3.57
CA VAL A 860 -19.90 -19.45 2.61
C VAL A 860 -21.24 -19.32 3.32
N ARG A 861 -21.47 -20.10 4.40
CA ARG A 861 -22.71 -20.03 5.19
C ARG A 861 -22.89 -18.65 5.81
N GLN A 862 -21.83 -18.05 6.35
CA GLN A 862 -21.90 -16.71 6.94
C GLN A 862 -22.18 -15.62 5.90
N PHE A 863 -21.57 -15.72 4.70
CA PHE A 863 -21.91 -14.78 3.61
C PHE A 863 -23.39 -14.89 3.23
N HIS A 864 -23.91 -16.09 3.05
CA HIS A 864 -25.33 -16.25 2.76
C HIS A 864 -26.22 -15.68 3.86
N GLN A 865 -25.89 -15.90 5.11
CA GLN A 865 -26.66 -15.36 6.21
C GLN A 865 -26.74 -13.82 6.18
N ILE A 866 -25.63 -13.12 5.91
CA ILE A 866 -25.60 -11.65 5.88
C ILE A 866 -26.02 -11.06 4.51
N LEU A 867 -26.13 -11.89 3.47
CA LEU A 867 -26.66 -11.51 2.16
C LEU A 867 -28.17 -11.79 2.06
N ASP A 868 -28.69 -12.84 2.67
CA ASP A 868 -30.14 -13.12 2.67
C ASP A 868 -30.89 -12.19 3.63
N THR A 869 -30.22 -11.73 4.69
CA THR A 869 -30.75 -10.78 5.65
C THR A 869 -29.62 -9.85 6.09
N ILE A 870 -29.53 -8.68 5.45
CA ILE A 870 -28.53 -7.70 5.83
C ILE A 870 -28.71 -7.27 7.30
N PRO A 871 -27.66 -7.35 8.15
CA PRO A 871 -27.74 -6.84 9.51
C PRO A 871 -28.02 -5.34 9.50
N GLU A 872 -29.15 -4.93 10.09
CA GLU A 872 -29.54 -3.54 10.20
C GLU A 872 -28.94 -2.89 11.45
N SER A 873 -28.34 -1.73 11.33
CA SER A 873 -27.79 -0.92 12.42
C SER A 873 -27.81 0.56 12.06
N GLU A 874 -28.65 1.33 12.71
CA GLU A 874 -28.67 2.80 12.54
C GLU A 874 -27.36 3.44 12.98
N THR A 875 -26.70 2.88 13.96
CA THR A 875 -25.39 3.34 14.43
C THR A 875 -24.31 3.16 13.34
N ALA A 876 -24.18 1.97 12.76
CA ALA A 876 -23.23 1.70 11.69
C ALA A 876 -23.56 2.50 10.42
N PHE A 877 -24.84 2.64 10.08
CA PHE A 877 -25.30 3.44 8.94
C PHE A 877 -24.89 4.91 9.07
N ARG A 878 -25.12 5.50 10.25
CA ARG A 878 -24.73 6.90 10.51
C ARG A 878 -23.23 7.09 10.40
N ILE A 879 -22.42 6.18 10.96
CA ILE A 879 -20.96 6.21 10.85
C ILE A 879 -20.52 6.15 9.39
N ALA A 880 -21.06 5.22 8.61
CA ALA A 880 -20.76 5.08 7.18
C ALA A 880 -21.13 6.37 6.39
N LYS A 881 -22.28 6.95 6.66
CA LYS A 881 -22.76 8.19 6.03
C LYS A 881 -21.88 9.38 6.39
N ASP A 882 -21.49 9.51 7.67
CA ASP A 882 -20.60 10.57 8.13
C ASP A 882 -19.19 10.44 7.53
N ALA A 883 -18.66 9.21 7.49
CA ALA A 883 -17.36 8.92 6.86
C ALA A 883 -17.33 9.32 5.39
N LEU A 884 -18.30 8.87 4.60
CA LEU A 884 -18.41 9.23 3.18
C LEU A 884 -18.59 10.74 2.99
N THR A 885 -19.40 11.39 3.82
CA THR A 885 -19.63 12.84 3.76
C THR A 885 -18.34 13.61 4.02
N LYS A 886 -17.61 13.32 5.10
CA LYS A 886 -16.35 14.01 5.46
C LYS A 886 -15.24 13.73 4.45
N ARG A 887 -15.18 12.52 3.90
CA ARG A 887 -14.27 12.18 2.81
C ARG A 887 -14.51 13.05 1.59
N LEU A 888 -15.75 13.17 1.10
CA LEU A 888 -16.12 14.02 -0.04
C LEU A 888 -15.89 15.52 0.24
N GLN A 889 -16.05 15.97 1.49
CA GLN A 889 -15.73 17.36 1.89
C GLN A 889 -14.23 17.66 1.81
N SER A 890 -13.37 16.73 2.20
CA SER A 890 -11.92 16.94 2.28
C SER A 890 -11.14 16.47 1.05
N GLN A 891 -11.75 15.66 0.18
CA GLN A 891 -11.12 15.17 -1.04
C GLN A 891 -10.88 16.29 -2.05
N ARG A 892 -9.72 16.27 -2.74
CA ARG A 892 -9.38 17.20 -3.83
C ARG A 892 -8.75 16.43 -4.99
N THR A 893 -9.29 16.63 -6.17
CA THR A 893 -8.68 16.18 -7.43
C THR A 893 -7.78 17.29 -7.96
N THR A 894 -6.51 17.04 -8.14
CA THR A 894 -5.48 18.04 -8.50
C THR A 894 -4.58 17.53 -9.61
N LYS A 895 -3.79 18.39 -10.21
CA LYS A 895 -2.71 18.06 -11.14
C LYS A 895 -3.21 17.24 -12.35
N PHE A 896 -2.48 16.23 -12.78
CA PHE A 896 -2.85 15.33 -13.88
C PHE A 896 -4.13 14.52 -13.61
N SER A 897 -4.49 14.31 -12.32
CA SER A 897 -5.72 13.60 -11.95
C SER A 897 -7.00 14.32 -12.40
N LEU A 898 -6.96 15.64 -12.64
CA LEU A 898 -8.07 16.39 -13.26
C LEU A 898 -8.38 15.87 -14.67
N ILE A 899 -7.33 15.60 -15.46
CA ILE A 899 -7.45 15.03 -16.80
C ILE A 899 -8.02 13.61 -16.74
N ASN A 900 -7.52 12.80 -15.80
CA ASN A 900 -8.00 11.41 -15.60
C ASN A 900 -9.48 11.39 -15.19
N ALA A 901 -9.93 12.33 -14.35
CA ALA A 901 -11.33 12.47 -13.96
C ALA A 901 -12.22 12.77 -15.16
N TRP A 902 -11.78 13.67 -16.05
CA TRP A 902 -12.50 13.95 -17.30
C TRP A 902 -12.57 12.76 -18.24
N LEU A 903 -11.44 12.03 -18.44
CA LEU A 903 -11.41 10.82 -19.25
C LEU A 903 -12.37 9.75 -18.71
N SER A 904 -12.42 9.58 -17.39
CA SER A 904 -13.35 8.65 -16.73
C SER A 904 -14.80 9.06 -16.94
N ALA A 905 -15.12 10.33 -16.74
CA ALA A 905 -16.46 10.87 -17.00
C ALA A 905 -16.88 10.68 -18.46
N LYS A 906 -15.99 10.97 -19.41
CA LYS A 906 -16.23 10.76 -20.85
C LYS A 906 -16.55 9.30 -21.17
N ARG A 907 -15.79 8.33 -20.63
CA ARG A 907 -16.02 6.89 -20.83
C ARG A 907 -17.37 6.44 -20.27
N MET A 908 -17.82 7.05 -19.19
CA MET A 908 -19.13 6.81 -18.59
C MET A 908 -20.26 7.62 -19.28
N GLY A 909 -19.93 8.50 -20.23
CA GLY A 909 -20.91 9.31 -20.96
C GLY A 909 -21.53 10.43 -20.13
N ILE A 910 -20.79 10.95 -19.14
CA ILE A 910 -21.18 12.12 -18.34
C ILE A 910 -20.16 13.24 -18.53
N ASP A 911 -20.55 14.47 -18.24
CA ASP A 911 -19.77 15.70 -18.39
C ASP A 911 -19.57 16.45 -17.07
N TYR A 912 -19.77 15.76 -15.94
CA TYR A 912 -19.68 16.30 -14.60
C TYR A 912 -18.98 15.33 -13.64
N ASP A 913 -18.52 15.85 -12.50
CA ASP A 913 -17.98 15.03 -11.40
C ASP A 913 -19.12 14.34 -10.64
N ILE A 914 -19.19 13.01 -10.71
CA ILE A 914 -20.23 12.20 -10.07
C ILE A 914 -20.25 12.39 -8.55
N ASN A 915 -19.10 12.68 -7.92
CA ASN A 915 -19.00 12.89 -6.48
C ASN A 915 -19.85 14.08 -5.99
N LYS A 916 -20.08 15.09 -6.85
CA LYS A 916 -21.00 16.19 -6.56
C LYS A 916 -22.44 15.70 -6.35
N ASN A 917 -22.87 14.77 -7.19
CA ASN A 917 -24.22 14.21 -7.12
C ASN A 917 -24.35 13.27 -5.93
N ILE A 918 -23.31 12.44 -5.66
CA ILE A 918 -23.24 11.58 -4.48
C ILE A 918 -23.39 12.45 -3.22
N TYR A 919 -22.56 13.46 -3.07
CA TYR A 919 -22.59 14.35 -1.91
C TYR A 919 -23.96 15.04 -1.70
N ALA A 920 -24.57 15.50 -2.78
CA ALA A 920 -25.87 16.16 -2.72
C ALA A 920 -27.01 15.22 -2.31
N ALA A 921 -26.92 13.93 -2.66
CA ALA A 921 -27.94 12.94 -2.35
C ALA A 921 -27.81 12.33 -0.95
N LEU A 922 -26.58 12.27 -0.37
CA LEU A 922 -26.30 11.63 0.91
C LEU A 922 -27.23 12.07 2.05
N PRO A 923 -27.57 13.37 2.27
CA PRO A 923 -28.40 13.77 3.39
C PRO A 923 -29.78 13.11 3.40
N ALA A 924 -30.35 12.80 2.24
CA ALA A 924 -31.67 12.22 2.08
C ALA A 924 -31.70 10.70 2.27
N LEU A 925 -30.57 9.99 2.13
CA LEU A 925 -30.52 8.55 2.25
C LEU A 925 -30.75 8.08 3.69
N GLN A 926 -31.49 6.98 3.83
CA GLN A 926 -31.82 6.32 5.07
C GLN A 926 -31.32 4.86 5.04
N LEU A 927 -31.23 4.19 6.20
CA LEU A 927 -30.85 2.78 6.29
C LEU A 927 -31.76 1.90 5.43
N SER A 928 -33.07 2.20 5.40
CA SER A 928 -34.03 1.50 4.55
C SER A 928 -33.73 1.56 3.04
N ASP A 929 -32.98 2.57 2.56
CA ASP A 929 -32.56 2.64 1.16
C ASP A 929 -31.43 1.64 0.88
N ILE A 930 -30.52 1.44 1.84
CA ILE A 930 -29.46 0.44 1.79
C ILE A 930 -30.02 -0.98 1.83
N VAL A 931 -30.95 -1.23 2.76
CA VAL A 931 -31.65 -2.52 2.90
C VAL A 931 -32.40 -2.87 1.61
N ARG A 932 -33.16 -1.92 1.08
CA ARG A 932 -33.88 -2.10 -0.19
C ARG A 932 -32.95 -2.37 -1.37
N PHE A 933 -31.82 -1.65 -1.47
CA PHE A 933 -30.82 -1.85 -2.49
C PHE A 933 -30.21 -3.26 -2.42
N GLU A 934 -29.86 -3.70 -1.22
CA GLU A 934 -29.33 -5.03 -0.96
C GLU A 934 -30.35 -6.12 -1.36
N GLN A 935 -31.60 -6.03 -0.86
CA GLN A 935 -32.68 -6.95 -1.17
C GLN A 935 -32.95 -7.08 -2.67
N GLN A 936 -32.85 -5.98 -3.40
CA GLN A 936 -33.06 -5.98 -4.85
C GLN A 936 -31.89 -6.57 -5.64
N GLN A 937 -30.64 -6.36 -5.18
CA GLN A 937 -29.46 -6.62 -5.95
C GLN A 937 -28.67 -7.86 -5.50
N MET A 938 -28.78 -8.30 -4.23
CA MET A 938 -27.91 -9.32 -3.64
C MET A 938 -28.68 -10.43 -2.90
N ALA A 939 -29.73 -10.10 -2.15
CA ALA A 939 -30.45 -11.09 -1.35
C ALA A 939 -31.11 -12.18 -2.19
N SER A 940 -30.90 -13.42 -1.80
CA SER A 940 -31.48 -14.61 -2.46
C SER A 940 -31.16 -14.71 -3.96
N LYS A 941 -30.10 -14.05 -4.41
CA LYS A 941 -29.62 -14.13 -5.81
C LYS A 941 -28.75 -15.36 -6.03
N PRO A 942 -28.66 -15.85 -7.26
CA PRO A 942 -27.70 -16.88 -7.61
C PRO A 942 -26.28 -16.31 -7.66
N TYR A 943 -25.31 -17.11 -7.23
CA TYR A 943 -23.90 -16.74 -7.23
C TYR A 943 -23.05 -17.72 -8.03
N ARG A 944 -22.03 -17.18 -8.69
CA ARG A 944 -20.94 -17.96 -9.26
C ARG A 944 -19.81 -17.99 -8.25
N TYR A 945 -19.52 -19.17 -7.70
CA TYR A 945 -18.45 -19.42 -6.76
C TYR A 945 -17.18 -19.72 -7.54
N VAL A 946 -16.15 -18.91 -7.35
CA VAL A 946 -14.85 -19.02 -8.00
C VAL A 946 -13.86 -19.42 -6.94
N ILE A 947 -13.38 -20.68 -6.96
CA ILE A 947 -12.59 -21.29 -5.90
C ILE A 947 -11.26 -21.78 -6.44
N LEU A 948 -10.16 -21.36 -5.82
CA LEU A 948 -8.82 -21.87 -6.07
C LEU A 948 -8.31 -22.58 -4.81
N GLY A 949 -8.08 -23.88 -4.88
CA GLY A 949 -7.64 -24.68 -3.74
C GLY A 949 -7.40 -26.14 -4.08
N ASP A 950 -6.97 -26.92 -3.08
CA ASP A 950 -6.78 -28.37 -3.23
C ASP A 950 -8.11 -29.11 -2.94
N GLU A 951 -8.67 -29.75 -3.96
CA GLU A 951 -9.94 -30.50 -3.88
C GLU A 951 -9.92 -31.57 -2.78
N LYS A 952 -8.77 -32.14 -2.45
CA LYS A 952 -8.62 -33.15 -1.41
C LYS A 952 -8.80 -32.60 0.01
N GLU A 953 -8.60 -31.32 0.16
CA GLU A 953 -8.67 -30.61 1.44
C GLU A 953 -10.02 -29.87 1.63
N LEU A 954 -10.89 -29.86 0.59
CA LEU A 954 -12.17 -29.16 0.60
C LEU A 954 -13.35 -30.08 0.96
N ASP A 955 -14.37 -29.52 1.60
CA ASP A 955 -15.65 -30.20 1.80
C ASP A 955 -16.47 -30.24 0.50
N MET A 956 -16.05 -31.12 -0.40
CA MET A 956 -16.66 -31.28 -1.72
C MET A 956 -18.16 -31.67 -1.64
N LYS A 957 -18.53 -32.42 -0.63
CA LYS A 957 -19.93 -32.85 -0.43
C LYS A 957 -20.87 -31.68 -0.15
N SER A 958 -20.43 -30.75 0.67
CA SER A 958 -21.20 -29.52 0.96
C SER A 958 -21.22 -28.57 -0.25
N LEU A 959 -20.13 -28.49 -1.01
CA LEU A 959 -20.08 -27.70 -2.26
C LEU A 959 -21.05 -28.24 -3.31
N GLU A 960 -21.13 -29.57 -3.51
CA GLU A 960 -22.05 -30.21 -4.45
C GLU A 960 -23.54 -29.99 -4.12
N GLN A 961 -23.84 -29.68 -2.85
CA GLN A 961 -25.21 -29.33 -2.44
C GLN A 961 -25.61 -27.90 -2.87
N ILE A 962 -24.61 -26.98 -3.05
CA ILE A 962 -24.86 -25.59 -3.47
C ILE A 962 -25.15 -25.54 -4.97
N ALA A 963 -24.29 -26.18 -5.79
CA ALA A 963 -24.41 -26.16 -7.25
C ALA A 963 -23.52 -27.23 -7.90
N PRO A 964 -23.75 -27.53 -9.18
CA PRO A 964 -22.84 -28.35 -9.97
C PRO A 964 -21.45 -27.75 -10.03
N ILE A 965 -20.40 -28.55 -9.80
CA ILE A 965 -19.02 -28.14 -9.82
C ILE A 965 -18.44 -28.34 -11.22
N ARG A 966 -18.03 -27.23 -11.83
CA ARG A 966 -17.22 -27.25 -13.04
C ARG A 966 -15.74 -27.12 -12.65
N ARG A 967 -15.00 -28.18 -12.90
CA ARG A 967 -13.54 -28.20 -12.72
C ARG A 967 -12.86 -27.57 -13.93
N LEU A 968 -12.00 -26.59 -13.69
CA LEU A 968 -11.19 -25.91 -14.70
C LEU A 968 -9.74 -26.29 -14.49
N SER A 969 -9.05 -26.69 -15.54
CA SER A 969 -7.61 -26.92 -15.47
C SER A 969 -6.85 -25.58 -15.45
N THR A 970 -5.58 -25.61 -15.04
CA THR A 970 -4.69 -24.45 -15.11
C THR A 970 -4.59 -23.93 -16.54
N GLU A 971 -4.52 -24.82 -17.54
CA GLU A 971 -4.49 -24.45 -18.96
C GLU A 971 -5.80 -23.78 -19.42
N GLU A 972 -6.95 -24.23 -18.90
CA GLU A 972 -8.24 -23.60 -19.21
C GLU A 972 -8.33 -22.17 -18.67
N ILE A 973 -7.85 -21.91 -17.44
CA ILE A 973 -7.92 -20.56 -16.85
C ILE A 973 -6.88 -19.62 -17.45
N PHE A 974 -5.71 -20.13 -17.87
CA PHE A 974 -4.65 -19.33 -18.50
C PHE A 974 -4.89 -19.16 -20.01
N GLY A 975 -5.43 -20.15 -20.68
CA GLY A 975 -5.65 -20.13 -22.13
C GLY A 975 -4.45 -20.64 -22.93
N TYR A 976 -3.38 -21.13 -22.23
CA TYR A 976 -2.17 -21.68 -22.83
C TYR A 976 -1.56 -22.80 -21.98
#